data_71071de4e617c0b03e841fc4ac7b4298
#
_entry.id   71071de4e617c0b03e841fc4ac7b4298
#
_cell.length_a   1.000
_cell.length_b   1.000
_cell.length_c   1.000
_cell.angle_alpha   90.00
_cell.angle_beta   90.00
_cell.angle_gamma   90.00
#
_symmetry.space_group_name_H-M   'P 1'
#
loop_
_entity.id
_entity.type
_entity.pdbx_description
1 polymer ?
#
loop_
_entity_poly.entity_id
_entity_poly.type
_entity_poly.pdbx_seq_one_letter_code
_entity_poly.pdbx_strand_id
1 'polypeptide(L)'
;MWPSKLLLLVIEKAPAGACLLPAQLRAIFCGEFLKESMRIPKRYEQIIRLILCGLVLLASPVFAADKVLDASSMASKPLSLTAHFAVLEDPSRALSLADVQQPNVAARFTTDQAPATALGLGFTQSAYWLRLTLRNTADQVAERMLEIDTPRISSIEVHLPMAQGTYQSVRTGADVPFATRPYPNRNFVFPVTLPAYSEQVIYMRMESTVGLLIPAQLWTPQAFHAYERNDYLGQAWYFGMATAMVLFNLLLFLALRDSIYLLYVSFVGCTVVTLAIKNGLAPEFLWPGTALGSNVSYYIGTSISLGAFLLFMRRMLRTAEVVPRLDVLVQWLVGVYLLTLVGYAWSLPTFARYGIVLNLATTLLIFCVGLICAFKRQRSAYFFLAAFVMLMLGGALTTLRAMGVVPTNAFTVDGVQLGSALEMLLLAFALADRFNVIRREKAQAQSDLLQVQLRLVDTLKTSEQVLEQRVAQRTDELQVLNSKLEAMSMTDGLTGIANRRRLDDVLAQEWRRAQRLGHPLVLAMLDVDWFKKYNDYYGHPAGDECLRQIARVLGSTICRTSDLVARYGGEEFVFIAPATDAASAQGMGRRVCEAVQALGLPHAMSAFGCVTVSVGVAVMTPGPGNSPEALLKSADDALYRAKEQGRNRAVFAQETP
;
A
#
# COMPACT_ATOMS: atom_id res chain seq x y z
N MET A 1 10.59 -31.17 -40.71
CA MET A 1 11.06 -32.57 -40.77
C MET A 1 12.52 -32.70 -41.30
N TRP A 2 13.36 -31.65 -41.19
CA TRP A 2 14.72 -31.63 -41.72
C TRP A 2 15.86 -31.29 -40.73
N PRO A 3 15.69 -31.00 -39.45
CA PRO A 3 16.83 -30.74 -38.54
C PRO A 3 17.41 -31.99 -37.86
N SER A 4 16.68 -33.10 -37.79
CA SER A 4 17.13 -34.30 -37.06
C SER A 4 18.19 -35.13 -37.82
N LYS A 5 18.20 -35.07 -39.17
CA LYS A 5 19.18 -35.79 -39.97
C LYS A 5 20.55 -35.11 -40.02
N LEU A 6 20.61 -33.78 -39.86
CA LEU A 6 21.88 -33.03 -39.82
C LEU A 6 22.62 -33.26 -38.50
N LEU A 7 21.90 -33.42 -37.40
CA LEU A 7 22.46 -33.66 -36.06
C LEU A 7 23.10 -35.06 -35.95
N LEU A 8 22.48 -36.07 -36.53
CA LEU A 8 23.03 -37.43 -36.60
C LEU A 8 24.30 -37.51 -37.43
N LEU A 9 24.41 -36.75 -38.54
CA LEU A 9 25.58 -36.72 -39.40
C LEU A 9 26.80 -36.03 -38.75
N VAL A 10 26.57 -35.09 -37.84
CA VAL A 10 27.63 -34.41 -37.07
C VAL A 10 28.18 -35.29 -35.95
N ILE A 11 27.33 -36.13 -35.34
CA ILE A 11 27.74 -37.07 -34.27
C ILE A 11 28.51 -38.28 -34.85
N GLU A 12 28.18 -38.72 -36.07
CA GLU A 12 28.81 -39.88 -36.72
C GLU A 12 30.20 -39.59 -37.30
N LYS A 13 30.55 -38.31 -37.48
CA LYS A 13 31.86 -37.85 -38.02
C LYS A 13 32.78 -37.20 -36.98
N ALA A 14 32.49 -37.31 -35.67
CA ALA A 14 33.37 -36.82 -34.63
C ALA A 14 34.63 -37.73 -34.50
N PRO A 15 35.84 -37.17 -34.47
CA PRO A 15 37.06 -37.96 -34.35
C PRO A 15 37.11 -38.63 -32.97
N ALA A 16 37.82 -39.78 -32.91
CA ALA A 16 37.86 -40.73 -31.81
C ALA A 16 38.32 -40.19 -30.43
N GLY A 17 38.62 -38.90 -30.28
CA GLY A 17 38.96 -38.22 -29.05
C GLY A 17 37.79 -37.70 -28.18
N ALA A 18 36.56 -37.71 -28.69
CA ALA A 18 35.37 -37.17 -27.98
C ALA A 18 34.80 -38.11 -26.88
N CYS A 19 35.49 -39.16 -26.53
CA CYS A 19 35.00 -40.22 -25.64
C CYS A 19 35.26 -39.97 -24.14
N LEU A 20 35.72 -38.78 -23.73
CA LEU A 20 36.08 -38.44 -22.32
C LEU A 20 35.08 -37.59 -21.53
N LEU A 21 33.85 -37.49 -21.98
CA LEU A 21 32.82 -36.87 -21.13
C LEU A 21 32.38 -37.79 -20.00
N PRO A 22 32.36 -37.33 -18.73
CA PRO A 22 31.90 -38.12 -17.59
C PRO A 22 30.45 -38.65 -17.85
N ALA A 23 30.21 -39.88 -17.42
CA ALA A 23 28.93 -40.59 -17.64
C ALA A 23 27.69 -39.77 -17.17
N GLN A 24 27.84 -38.90 -16.18
CA GLN A 24 26.82 -38.02 -15.67
C GLN A 24 26.39 -36.92 -16.67
N LEU A 25 27.31 -36.43 -17.47
CA LEU A 25 26.98 -35.46 -18.54
C LEU A 25 26.33 -36.11 -19.77
N ARG A 26 26.59 -37.39 -20.03
CA ARG A 26 25.91 -38.15 -21.09
C ARG A 26 24.40 -38.32 -20.81
N ALA A 27 24.01 -38.54 -19.57
CA ALA A 27 22.59 -38.66 -19.17
C ALA A 27 21.81 -37.36 -19.37
N ILE A 28 22.46 -36.19 -19.14
CA ILE A 28 21.86 -34.89 -19.38
C ILE A 28 21.67 -34.60 -20.88
N PHE A 29 22.61 -35.06 -21.72
CA PHE A 29 22.55 -34.87 -23.19
C PHE A 29 21.58 -35.83 -23.90
N CYS A 30 21.33 -37.03 -23.37
CA CYS A 30 20.40 -37.99 -23.97
C CYS A 30 18.92 -37.64 -23.82
N GLY A 31 18.58 -36.58 -23.11
CA GLY A 31 17.20 -36.05 -23.06
C GLY A 31 16.21 -36.89 -22.26
N GLU A 32 16.63 -37.95 -21.58
CA GLU A 32 15.74 -38.80 -20.77
C GLU A 32 15.38 -38.13 -19.44
N PHE A 33 16.28 -37.36 -18.86
CA PHE A 33 16.03 -36.69 -17.58
C PHE A 33 15.02 -35.51 -17.69
N LEU A 34 14.90 -34.89 -18.88
CA LEU A 34 13.97 -33.78 -19.12
C LEU A 34 12.54 -34.24 -19.47
N LYS A 35 12.36 -35.50 -19.82
CA LYS A 35 11.03 -36.04 -20.19
C LYS A 35 10.16 -36.40 -18.99
N GLU A 36 10.76 -36.74 -17.85
CA GLU A 36 10.00 -37.24 -16.69
C GLU A 36 9.58 -36.15 -15.69
N SER A 37 10.29 -35.02 -15.61
CA SER A 37 10.05 -34.05 -14.54
C SER A 37 9.29 -32.78 -14.88
N MET A 38 9.18 -32.40 -16.15
CA MET A 38 8.45 -31.19 -16.55
C MET A 38 7.75 -31.36 -17.90
N ARG A 39 6.42 -31.18 -17.93
CA ARG A 39 5.65 -31.02 -19.18
C ARG A 39 5.97 -29.66 -19.82
N ILE A 40 7.14 -29.56 -20.46
CA ILE A 40 7.54 -28.37 -21.23
C ILE A 40 6.79 -28.39 -22.56
N PRO A 41 6.10 -27.31 -22.97
CA PRO A 41 5.50 -27.21 -24.28
C PRO A 41 6.56 -27.34 -25.37
N LYS A 42 6.33 -28.15 -26.38
CA LYS A 42 7.27 -28.48 -27.49
C LYS A 42 7.93 -27.24 -28.14
N ARG A 43 7.35 -26.07 -28.02
CA ARG A 43 7.88 -24.80 -28.54
C ARG A 43 9.16 -24.32 -27.83
N TYR A 44 9.35 -24.66 -26.56
CA TYR A 44 10.50 -24.23 -25.77
C TYR A 44 11.64 -25.28 -25.74
N GLU A 45 11.33 -26.53 -26.02
CA GLU A 45 12.33 -27.60 -26.12
C GLU A 45 13.38 -27.32 -27.22
N GLN A 46 12.97 -26.74 -28.35
CA GLN A 46 13.86 -26.37 -29.43
C GLN A 46 14.80 -25.20 -29.05
N ILE A 47 14.30 -24.22 -28.31
CA ILE A 47 15.08 -23.06 -27.86
C ILE A 47 16.14 -23.49 -26.85
N ILE A 48 15.79 -24.35 -25.89
CA ILE A 48 16.73 -24.88 -24.89
C ILE A 48 17.82 -25.72 -25.57
N ARG A 49 17.46 -26.54 -26.55
CA ARG A 49 18.44 -27.34 -27.32
C ARG A 49 19.36 -26.45 -28.19
N LEU A 50 18.85 -25.37 -28.77
CA LEU A 50 19.66 -24.41 -29.55
C LEU A 50 20.64 -23.64 -28.67
N ILE A 51 20.25 -23.24 -27.48
CA ILE A 51 21.12 -22.58 -26.51
C ILE A 51 22.23 -23.54 -26.02
N LEU A 52 21.89 -24.79 -25.71
CA LEU A 52 22.86 -25.82 -25.33
C LEU A 52 23.81 -26.17 -26.46
N CYS A 53 23.34 -26.30 -27.70
CA CYS A 53 24.21 -26.55 -28.89
C CYS A 53 25.09 -25.35 -29.21
N GLY A 54 24.62 -24.12 -29.09
CA GLY A 54 25.42 -22.90 -29.27
C GLY A 54 26.59 -22.79 -28.29
N LEU A 55 26.40 -23.25 -27.05
CA LEU A 55 27.46 -23.29 -26.03
C LEU A 55 28.55 -24.35 -26.32
N VAL A 56 28.20 -25.42 -27.01
CA VAL A 56 29.16 -26.52 -27.34
C VAL A 56 30.02 -26.17 -28.57
N LEU A 57 29.55 -25.33 -29.48
CA LEU A 57 30.28 -24.97 -30.72
C LEU A 57 31.42 -23.96 -30.54
N LEU A 58 31.60 -23.43 -29.33
CA LEU A 58 32.65 -22.43 -29.01
C LEU A 58 33.96 -23.03 -28.48
N ALA A 59 34.10 -24.36 -28.37
CA ALA A 59 35.30 -25.01 -27.86
C ALA A 59 36.28 -25.35 -29.02
N SER A 60 37.37 -24.61 -29.14
CA SER A 60 38.49 -24.94 -30.04
C SER A 60 39.63 -25.62 -29.28
N PRO A 61 40.23 -26.70 -29.78
CA PRO A 61 41.36 -27.35 -29.12
C PRO A 61 42.64 -26.50 -29.28
N VAL A 62 43.34 -26.30 -28.15
CA VAL A 62 44.67 -25.67 -28.09
C VAL A 62 45.71 -26.75 -27.95
N PHE A 63 46.79 -26.71 -28.79
CA PHE A 63 47.89 -27.65 -28.79
C PHE A 63 48.92 -27.32 -27.68
N ALA A 64 49.53 -28.34 -27.10
CA ALA A 64 50.56 -28.23 -26.04
C ALA A 64 51.89 -27.68 -26.61
N ALA A 65 52.50 -26.72 -25.87
CA ALA A 65 53.77 -26.08 -26.21
C ALA A 65 54.90 -26.51 -25.23
N ASP A 66 56.12 -26.27 -25.64
CA ASP A 66 57.35 -26.65 -24.91
C ASP A 66 57.47 -26.03 -23.52
N LYS A 67 58.13 -26.73 -22.60
CA LYS A 67 58.27 -26.40 -21.17
C LYS A 67 59.07 -25.13 -20.88
N VAL A 68 59.96 -24.70 -21.80
CA VAL A 68 60.74 -23.46 -21.65
C VAL A 68 60.09 -22.38 -22.53
N LEU A 69 59.76 -21.25 -21.91
CA LEU A 69 59.14 -20.14 -22.59
C LEU A 69 60.16 -19.09 -23.00
N ASP A 70 60.32 -18.85 -24.33
CA ASP A 70 61.09 -17.72 -24.80
C ASP A 70 60.28 -16.42 -24.63
N ALA A 71 60.71 -15.63 -23.68
CA ALA A 71 60.05 -14.35 -23.34
C ALA A 71 60.58 -13.16 -24.16
N SER A 72 61.65 -13.36 -25.01
CA SER A 72 62.23 -12.28 -25.82
C SER A 72 61.35 -11.88 -26.97
N SER A 73 60.66 -12.82 -27.61
CA SER A 73 59.93 -12.66 -28.88
C SER A 73 58.44 -12.34 -28.68
N MET A 74 58.03 -11.86 -27.47
CA MET A 74 56.62 -11.60 -27.20
C MET A 74 56.08 -10.42 -27.98
N ALA A 75 54.95 -10.65 -28.64
CA ALA A 75 54.13 -9.59 -29.28
C ALA A 75 53.34 -8.80 -28.23
N SER A 76 52.59 -7.80 -28.67
CA SER A 76 51.72 -6.98 -27.81
C SER A 76 50.55 -7.76 -27.13
N LYS A 77 50.37 -9.04 -27.39
CA LYS A 77 49.34 -9.89 -26.76
C LYS A 77 49.89 -10.63 -25.54
N PRO A 78 49.09 -10.82 -24.51
CA PRO A 78 49.50 -11.61 -23.35
C PRO A 78 49.70 -13.08 -23.72
N LEU A 79 50.64 -13.73 -23.06
CA LEU A 79 50.87 -15.14 -23.21
C LEU A 79 50.39 -15.89 -21.94
N SER A 80 49.52 -16.88 -22.13
CA SER A 80 49.09 -17.73 -20.99
C SER A 80 50.24 -18.60 -20.52
N LEU A 81 50.50 -18.61 -19.22
CA LEU A 81 51.55 -19.37 -18.60
C LEU A 81 51.09 -20.76 -18.11
N THR A 82 49.81 -21.06 -18.17
CA THR A 82 49.22 -22.27 -17.60
C THR A 82 49.86 -23.55 -18.12
N ALA A 83 50.15 -23.64 -19.41
CA ALA A 83 50.80 -24.81 -20.05
C ALA A 83 52.32 -24.90 -19.77
N HIS A 84 52.92 -23.84 -19.27
CA HIS A 84 54.38 -23.73 -19.01
C HIS A 84 54.76 -23.97 -17.56
N PHE A 85 53.78 -24.14 -16.65
CA PHE A 85 54.04 -24.47 -15.25
C PHE A 85 54.33 -25.93 -15.08
N ALA A 86 55.42 -26.22 -14.35
CA ALA A 86 55.58 -27.49 -13.68
C ALA A 86 55.01 -27.37 -12.25
N VAL A 87 54.17 -28.31 -11.84
CA VAL A 87 53.35 -28.22 -10.61
C VAL A 87 53.75 -29.34 -9.66
N LEU A 88 53.94 -28.99 -8.37
CA LEU A 88 54.19 -29.93 -7.29
C LEU A 88 53.18 -29.69 -6.17
N GLU A 89 52.40 -30.67 -5.78
CA GLU A 89 51.54 -30.62 -4.58
C GLU A 89 52.37 -30.88 -3.31
N ASP A 90 52.20 -30.03 -2.31
CA ASP A 90 52.74 -30.14 -0.98
C ASP A 90 51.62 -30.25 0.09
N PRO A 91 51.13 -31.47 0.37
CA PRO A 91 50.09 -31.68 1.38
C PRO A 91 50.58 -31.34 2.82
N SER A 92 51.89 -31.40 3.05
CA SER A 92 52.47 -31.09 4.36
C SER A 92 52.53 -29.60 4.63
N ARG A 93 52.55 -28.76 3.60
CA ARG A 93 52.81 -27.31 3.63
C ARG A 93 54.17 -26.94 4.24
N ALA A 94 55.05 -27.89 4.33
CA ALA A 94 56.32 -27.73 5.04
C ALA A 94 57.51 -27.54 4.11
N LEU A 95 57.36 -27.79 2.81
CA LEU A 95 58.45 -27.65 1.84
C LEU A 95 58.88 -26.18 1.70
N SER A 96 60.19 -25.97 1.82
CA SER A 96 60.85 -24.69 1.57
C SER A 96 61.39 -24.61 0.14
N LEU A 97 61.85 -23.40 -0.30
CA LEU A 97 62.50 -23.22 -1.59
C LEU A 97 63.71 -24.16 -1.74
N ALA A 98 64.52 -24.32 -0.69
CA ALA A 98 65.69 -25.20 -0.71
C ALA A 98 65.32 -26.69 -0.91
N ASP A 99 64.16 -27.11 -0.34
CA ASP A 99 63.69 -28.48 -0.50
C ASP A 99 63.22 -28.78 -1.92
N VAL A 100 62.46 -27.85 -2.52
CA VAL A 100 61.93 -28.07 -3.88
C VAL A 100 62.99 -27.96 -4.99
N GLN A 101 64.17 -27.43 -4.66
CA GLN A 101 65.32 -27.38 -5.56
C GLN A 101 66.16 -28.66 -5.46
N GLN A 102 65.99 -29.50 -4.45
CA GLN A 102 66.69 -30.77 -4.35
C GLN A 102 66.30 -31.73 -5.50
N PRO A 103 67.23 -32.47 -6.10
CA PRO A 103 66.94 -33.31 -7.28
C PRO A 103 65.81 -34.33 -7.08
N ASN A 104 65.68 -34.90 -5.86
CA ASN A 104 64.67 -35.87 -5.50
C ASN A 104 63.27 -35.26 -5.44
N VAL A 105 63.14 -34.01 -5.00
CA VAL A 105 61.85 -33.26 -4.97
C VAL A 105 61.59 -32.60 -6.28
N ALA A 106 62.60 -32.03 -6.94
CA ALA A 106 62.52 -31.39 -8.24
C ALA A 106 62.01 -32.36 -9.35
N ALA A 107 62.34 -33.66 -9.25
CA ALA A 107 61.82 -34.69 -10.15
C ALA A 107 60.31 -34.99 -9.97
N ARG A 108 59.67 -34.55 -8.87
CA ARG A 108 58.26 -34.76 -8.60
C ARG A 108 57.35 -33.69 -9.27
N PHE A 109 57.93 -32.62 -9.82
CA PHE A 109 57.17 -31.66 -10.58
C PHE A 109 56.55 -32.30 -11.83
N THR A 110 55.25 -32.14 -12.00
CA THR A 110 54.50 -32.65 -13.15
C THR A 110 54.21 -31.52 -14.13
N THR A 111 54.34 -31.81 -15.43
CA THR A 111 54.13 -30.83 -16.52
C THR A 111 52.95 -31.22 -17.40
N ASP A 112 52.28 -32.34 -17.12
CA ASP A 112 51.16 -32.88 -17.92
C ASP A 112 49.85 -32.21 -17.58
N GLN A 113 49.84 -30.87 -17.59
CA GLN A 113 48.62 -30.11 -17.42
C GLN A 113 47.90 -30.02 -18.78
N ALA A 114 46.59 -30.34 -18.79
CA ALA A 114 45.78 -30.11 -19.96
C ALA A 114 45.82 -28.61 -20.35
N PRO A 115 45.86 -28.28 -21.65
CA PRO A 115 45.88 -26.90 -22.11
C PRO A 115 44.58 -26.22 -21.69
N ALA A 116 44.63 -25.51 -20.58
CA ALA A 116 43.54 -24.72 -20.02
C ALA A 116 43.98 -23.27 -19.90
N THR A 117 43.03 -22.37 -19.86
CA THR A 117 43.29 -20.93 -19.68
C THR A 117 43.72 -20.61 -18.24
N ALA A 118 43.50 -21.53 -17.31
CA ALA A 118 43.86 -21.40 -15.93
C ALA A 118 44.11 -22.78 -15.29
N LEU A 119 45.07 -22.86 -14.38
CA LEU A 119 45.32 -24.06 -13.56
C LEU A 119 44.28 -24.14 -12.46
N GLY A 120 43.34 -25.09 -12.55
CA GLY A 120 42.27 -25.31 -11.57
C GLY A 120 42.57 -26.49 -10.68
N LEU A 121 42.91 -26.23 -9.40
CA LEU A 121 43.28 -27.25 -8.41
C LEU A 121 42.14 -27.55 -7.43
N GLY A 122 40.97 -26.90 -7.62
CA GLY A 122 39.78 -27.13 -6.80
C GLY A 122 39.91 -26.67 -5.36
N PHE A 123 39.10 -27.28 -4.49
CA PHE A 123 39.17 -27.07 -3.04
C PHE A 123 40.23 -28.00 -2.44
N THR A 124 41.35 -27.44 -2.06
CA THR A 124 42.47 -28.16 -1.50
C THR A 124 42.96 -27.52 -0.18
N GLN A 125 43.58 -28.32 0.67
CA GLN A 125 44.29 -27.83 1.85
C GLN A 125 45.81 -27.87 1.66
N SER A 126 46.29 -28.40 0.51
CA SER A 126 47.71 -28.48 0.21
C SER A 126 48.25 -27.11 -0.23
N ALA A 127 49.53 -26.88 -0.03
CA ALA A 127 50.28 -25.86 -0.76
C ALA A 127 50.69 -26.41 -2.14
N TYR A 128 50.81 -25.53 -3.09
CA TYR A 128 51.26 -25.88 -4.44
C TYR A 128 52.48 -25.06 -4.81
N TRP A 129 53.51 -25.77 -5.26
CA TRP A 129 54.67 -25.16 -5.83
C TRP A 129 54.58 -25.18 -7.35
N LEU A 130 54.75 -24.00 -7.96
CA LEU A 130 54.80 -23.82 -9.39
C LEU A 130 56.24 -23.45 -9.79
N ARG A 131 56.76 -24.10 -10.81
CA ARG A 131 58.07 -23.78 -11.40
C ARG A 131 57.83 -23.28 -12.85
N LEU A 132 58.35 -22.12 -13.14
CA LEU A 132 58.28 -21.47 -14.46
C LEU A 132 59.68 -21.18 -14.96
N THR A 133 60.03 -21.67 -16.16
CA THR A 133 61.32 -21.40 -16.79
C THR A 133 61.14 -20.43 -17.92
N LEU A 134 61.72 -19.22 -17.77
CA LEU A 134 61.70 -18.16 -18.77
C LEU A 134 63.09 -18.02 -19.39
N ARG A 135 63.17 -17.95 -20.73
CA ARG A 135 64.41 -17.74 -21.48
C ARG A 135 64.33 -16.41 -22.20
N ASN A 136 65.42 -15.66 -22.17
CA ASN A 136 65.61 -14.49 -23.02
C ASN A 136 66.73 -14.81 -24.04
N THR A 137 66.33 -14.90 -25.31
CA THR A 137 67.27 -15.18 -26.43
C THR A 137 67.77 -13.90 -27.08
N ALA A 138 67.28 -12.75 -26.68
CA ALA A 138 67.70 -11.44 -27.21
C ALA A 138 68.99 -10.94 -26.54
N ASP A 139 69.66 -10.03 -27.20
CA ASP A 139 70.90 -9.33 -26.75
C ASP A 139 70.63 -8.19 -25.74
N GLN A 140 69.35 -7.94 -25.46
CA GLN A 140 68.89 -6.86 -24.57
C GLN A 140 68.15 -7.44 -23.35
N VAL A 141 68.15 -6.70 -22.25
CA VAL A 141 67.36 -7.01 -21.06
C VAL A 141 65.87 -6.95 -21.42
N ALA A 142 65.14 -7.99 -21.11
CA ALA A 142 63.73 -8.06 -21.32
C ALA A 142 62.96 -7.87 -20.01
N GLU A 143 62.20 -6.78 -19.90
CA GLU A 143 61.26 -6.55 -18.79
C GLU A 143 59.91 -7.17 -19.08
N ARG A 144 59.32 -7.86 -18.12
CA ARG A 144 58.04 -8.54 -18.25
C ARG A 144 57.22 -8.34 -17.00
N MET A 145 55.89 -8.38 -17.16
CA MET A 145 54.92 -8.32 -16.08
C MET A 145 54.25 -9.70 -15.98
N LEU A 146 54.48 -10.41 -14.88
CA LEU A 146 53.80 -11.67 -14.59
C LEU A 146 52.55 -11.35 -13.78
N GLU A 147 51.40 -11.56 -14.39
CA GLU A 147 50.10 -11.34 -13.77
C GLU A 147 49.42 -12.65 -13.36
N ILE A 148 48.86 -12.71 -12.16
CA ILE A 148 47.94 -13.76 -11.69
C ILE A 148 46.59 -13.11 -11.51
N ASP A 149 45.69 -13.33 -12.50
CA ASP A 149 44.34 -12.71 -12.58
C ASP A 149 43.34 -13.42 -11.63
N THR A 150 43.70 -13.49 -10.34
CA THR A 150 42.83 -14.01 -9.27
C THR A 150 43.20 -13.37 -7.92
N PRO A 151 42.56 -12.27 -7.55
CA PRO A 151 42.93 -11.49 -6.37
C PRO A 151 42.60 -12.18 -5.03
N ARG A 152 42.03 -13.39 -5.06
CA ARG A 152 41.52 -14.11 -3.90
C ARG A 152 42.40 -15.27 -3.43
N ILE A 153 43.58 -15.49 -4.00
CA ILE A 153 44.53 -16.47 -3.51
C ILE A 153 45.04 -16.04 -2.13
N SER A 154 44.86 -16.89 -1.11
CA SER A 154 45.11 -16.55 0.29
C SER A 154 46.57 -16.14 0.56
N SER A 155 47.53 -16.90 0.04
CA SER A 155 48.96 -16.61 0.16
C SER A 155 49.67 -16.97 -1.14
N ILE A 156 50.52 -16.07 -1.60
CA ILE A 156 51.40 -16.23 -2.75
C ILE A 156 52.79 -15.83 -2.29
N GLU A 157 53.78 -16.72 -2.47
CA GLU A 157 55.17 -16.45 -2.25
C GLU A 157 55.92 -16.68 -3.57
N VAL A 158 56.50 -15.65 -4.13
CA VAL A 158 57.22 -15.70 -5.40
C VAL A 158 58.69 -15.52 -5.15
N HIS A 159 59.49 -16.44 -5.68
CA HIS A 159 60.96 -16.42 -5.55
C HIS A 159 61.52 -16.08 -6.93
N LEU A 160 62.03 -14.85 -7.05
CA LEU A 160 62.65 -14.31 -8.26
C LEU A 160 64.15 -14.48 -8.20
N PRO A 161 64.81 -15.05 -9.23
CA PRO A 161 66.24 -15.21 -9.27
C PRO A 161 66.98 -13.87 -9.34
N MET A 162 68.02 -13.72 -8.56
CA MET A 162 68.91 -12.54 -8.52
C MET A 162 70.25 -12.86 -9.14
N ALA A 163 71.05 -11.81 -9.45
CA ALA A 163 72.44 -11.96 -9.86
C ALA A 163 73.19 -12.72 -8.75
N GLN A 164 73.91 -13.77 -9.02
CA GLN A 164 74.62 -14.65 -8.09
C GLN A 164 73.89 -15.94 -7.64
N GLY A 165 72.76 -16.32 -8.29
CA GLY A 165 72.08 -17.58 -7.97
C GLY A 165 71.27 -17.57 -6.69
N THR A 166 71.10 -16.43 -6.04
CA THR A 166 70.21 -16.23 -4.90
C THR A 166 68.79 -15.89 -5.38
N TYR A 167 67.79 -16.03 -4.48
CA TYR A 167 66.41 -15.71 -4.75
C TYR A 167 65.94 -14.59 -3.85
N GLN A 168 65.25 -13.61 -4.42
CA GLN A 168 64.45 -12.64 -3.68
C GLN A 168 63.04 -13.18 -3.55
N SER A 169 62.60 -13.34 -2.30
CA SER A 169 61.25 -13.82 -1.99
C SER A 169 60.32 -12.66 -1.72
N VAL A 170 59.21 -12.65 -2.40
CA VAL A 170 58.10 -11.68 -2.22
C VAL A 170 56.87 -12.45 -1.76
N ARG A 171 56.38 -12.14 -0.55
CA ARG A 171 55.15 -12.73 -0.01
C ARG A 171 54.01 -11.75 -0.05
N THR A 172 52.91 -12.14 -0.67
CA THR A 172 51.67 -11.38 -0.78
C THR A 172 50.47 -12.33 -0.78
N GLY A 173 49.24 -11.82 -0.92
CA GLY A 173 48.05 -12.65 -0.97
C GLY A 173 46.80 -11.88 -0.51
N ALA A 174 45.68 -12.58 -0.51
CA ALA A 174 44.41 -12.02 -0.08
C ALA A 174 44.30 -11.88 1.44
N ASP A 175 45.08 -12.66 2.18
CA ASP A 175 45.05 -12.69 3.65
C ASP A 175 46.15 -11.80 4.28
N VAL A 176 46.83 -11.00 3.45
CA VAL A 176 47.84 -10.01 3.91
C VAL A 176 47.50 -8.63 3.34
N PRO A 177 48.01 -7.53 3.98
CA PRO A 177 47.71 -6.17 3.54
C PRO A 177 48.06 -5.91 2.06
N PHE A 178 47.27 -5.09 1.38
CA PHE A 178 47.47 -4.74 -0.03
C PHE A 178 48.88 -4.14 -0.29
N ALA A 179 49.41 -3.39 0.66
CA ALA A 179 50.72 -2.78 0.58
C ALA A 179 51.89 -3.79 0.39
N THR A 180 51.68 -5.10 0.59
CA THR A 180 52.69 -6.15 0.33
C THR A 180 52.85 -6.47 -1.15
N ARG A 181 51.98 -5.97 -2.03
CA ARG A 181 52.05 -6.21 -3.49
C ARG A 181 53.24 -5.47 -4.07
N PRO A 182 54.10 -6.15 -4.84
CA PRO A 182 55.25 -5.48 -5.46
C PRO A 182 54.90 -4.48 -6.55
N TYR A 183 53.71 -4.65 -7.13
CA TYR A 183 53.08 -3.70 -8.06
C TYR A 183 51.66 -3.42 -7.59
N PRO A 184 51.26 -2.15 -7.41
CA PRO A 184 49.93 -1.80 -6.93
C PRO A 184 48.88 -2.02 -8.01
N ASN A 185 48.23 -3.18 -7.99
CA ASN A 185 47.15 -3.58 -8.89
C ASN A 185 46.15 -4.47 -8.17
N ARG A 186 44.89 -4.46 -8.61
CA ARG A 186 43.82 -5.32 -8.06
C ARG A 186 44.14 -6.81 -8.18
N ASN A 187 44.91 -7.23 -9.20
CA ASN A 187 45.48 -8.57 -9.38
C ASN A 187 46.89 -8.65 -8.79
N PHE A 188 47.45 -9.86 -8.72
CA PHE A 188 48.82 -10.01 -8.27
C PHE A 188 49.76 -9.89 -9.47
N VAL A 189 50.57 -8.84 -9.48
CA VAL A 189 51.49 -8.52 -10.58
C VAL A 189 52.92 -8.46 -10.05
N PHE A 190 53.82 -9.20 -10.73
CA PHE A 190 55.22 -9.31 -10.37
C PHE A 190 56.09 -8.84 -11.55
N PRO A 191 56.79 -7.70 -11.42
CA PRO A 191 57.79 -7.30 -12.39
C PRO A 191 58.93 -8.28 -12.43
N VAL A 192 59.28 -8.76 -13.63
CA VAL A 192 60.34 -9.74 -13.88
C VAL A 192 61.31 -9.14 -14.88
N THR A 193 62.61 -9.12 -14.52
CA THR A 193 63.68 -8.63 -15.39
C THR A 193 64.53 -9.81 -15.82
N LEU A 194 64.60 -10.05 -17.13
CA LEU A 194 65.38 -11.16 -17.71
C LEU A 194 66.63 -10.59 -18.40
N PRO A 195 67.83 -10.87 -17.87
CA PRO A 195 69.08 -10.44 -18.53
C PRO A 195 69.19 -10.97 -19.96
N ALA A 196 70.04 -10.34 -20.78
CA ALA A 196 70.32 -10.80 -22.13
C ALA A 196 70.90 -12.22 -22.13
N TYR A 197 70.48 -13.04 -23.07
CA TYR A 197 70.95 -14.43 -23.24
C TYR A 197 70.88 -15.29 -21.97
N SER A 198 69.82 -15.13 -21.18
CA SER A 198 69.69 -15.82 -19.89
C SER A 198 68.48 -16.73 -19.84
N GLU A 199 68.59 -17.73 -18.98
CA GLU A 199 67.48 -18.56 -18.58
C GLU A 199 67.27 -18.41 -17.08
N GLN A 200 66.04 -18.14 -16.67
CA GLN A 200 65.68 -17.92 -15.26
C GLN A 200 64.54 -18.84 -14.86
N VAL A 201 64.68 -19.44 -13.69
CA VAL A 201 63.66 -20.29 -13.09
C VAL A 201 62.99 -19.53 -11.96
N ILE A 202 61.69 -19.32 -12.07
CA ILE A 202 60.87 -18.68 -11.05
C ILE A 202 60.11 -19.76 -10.30
N TYR A 203 60.17 -19.72 -8.97
CA TYR A 203 59.38 -20.59 -8.12
C TYR A 203 58.25 -19.77 -7.45
N MET A 204 57.06 -20.36 -7.40
CA MET A 204 55.91 -19.73 -6.74
C MET A 204 55.25 -20.78 -5.83
N ARG A 205 55.04 -20.40 -4.55
CA ARG A 205 54.32 -21.20 -3.58
C ARG A 205 52.96 -20.57 -3.35
N MET A 206 51.90 -21.31 -3.55
CA MET A 206 50.53 -20.82 -3.48
C MET A 206 49.69 -21.64 -2.51
N GLU A 207 48.94 -20.94 -1.67
CA GLU A 207 47.95 -21.53 -0.78
C GLU A 207 46.63 -20.81 -0.87
N SER A 208 45.52 -21.54 -0.76
CA SER A 208 44.19 -20.94 -0.69
C SER A 208 43.32 -21.68 0.31
N THR A 209 42.59 -20.92 1.11
CA THR A 209 41.55 -21.43 2.02
C THR A 209 40.26 -21.79 1.30
N VAL A 210 40.16 -21.41 0.02
CA VAL A 210 39.02 -21.65 -0.87
C VAL A 210 39.55 -22.31 -2.16
N GLY A 211 38.70 -22.46 -3.16
CA GLY A 211 39.14 -23.04 -4.42
C GLY A 211 40.33 -22.30 -5.02
N LEU A 212 41.34 -23.05 -5.43
CA LEU A 212 42.59 -22.54 -6.02
C LEU A 212 42.47 -22.59 -7.55
N LEU A 213 42.38 -21.42 -8.16
CA LEU A 213 42.39 -21.19 -9.62
C LEU A 213 43.49 -20.18 -9.94
N ILE A 214 44.41 -20.55 -10.84
CA ILE A 214 45.60 -19.78 -11.16
C ILE A 214 45.61 -19.44 -12.64
N PRO A 215 44.92 -18.37 -13.10
CA PRO A 215 45.07 -17.84 -14.40
C PRO A 215 46.29 -16.90 -14.41
N ALA A 216 47.40 -17.38 -14.99
CA ALA A 216 48.63 -16.61 -15.05
C ALA A 216 48.95 -16.21 -16.49
N GLN A 217 49.39 -14.97 -16.65
CA GLN A 217 49.75 -14.38 -17.93
C GLN A 217 51.07 -13.63 -17.86
N LEU A 218 51.80 -13.64 -18.94
CA LEU A 218 53.01 -12.84 -19.11
C LEU A 218 52.73 -11.72 -20.11
N TRP A 219 53.14 -10.50 -19.75
CA TRP A 219 52.92 -9.30 -20.52
C TRP A 219 54.21 -8.56 -20.83
N THR A 220 54.22 -7.79 -21.91
CA THR A 220 55.16 -6.67 -22.02
C THR A 220 54.67 -5.50 -21.16
N PRO A 221 55.52 -4.66 -20.57
CA PRO A 221 55.05 -3.53 -19.72
C PRO A 221 54.08 -2.60 -20.44
N GLN A 222 54.34 -2.27 -21.70
CA GLN A 222 53.45 -1.40 -22.50
C GLN A 222 52.05 -2.00 -22.70
N ALA A 223 52.00 -3.29 -23.04
CA ALA A 223 50.71 -3.99 -23.23
C ALA A 223 49.94 -4.13 -21.91
N PHE A 224 50.67 -4.38 -20.81
CA PHE A 224 50.07 -4.46 -19.48
C PHE A 224 49.44 -3.13 -19.06
N HIS A 225 50.17 -2.02 -19.16
CA HIS A 225 49.63 -0.71 -18.80
C HIS A 225 48.44 -0.29 -19.67
N ALA A 226 48.42 -0.64 -20.94
CA ALA A 226 47.25 -0.41 -21.79
C ALA A 226 46.04 -1.24 -21.37
N TYR A 227 46.27 -2.51 -21.01
CA TYR A 227 45.25 -3.42 -20.48
C TYR A 227 44.72 -2.93 -19.12
N GLU A 228 45.62 -2.66 -18.18
CA GLU A 228 45.32 -2.15 -16.85
C GLU A 228 44.40 -0.94 -16.88
N ARG A 229 44.78 0.06 -17.70
CA ARG A 229 43.95 1.28 -17.87
C ARG A 229 42.53 0.95 -18.32
N ASN A 230 42.37 0.07 -19.30
CA ASN A 230 41.06 -0.31 -19.82
C ASN A 230 40.25 -1.15 -18.81
N ASP A 231 40.94 -2.01 -18.07
CA ASP A 231 40.33 -2.82 -16.99
C ASP A 231 39.78 -1.93 -15.88
N TYR A 232 40.59 -1.02 -15.33
CA TYR A 232 40.11 -0.07 -14.31
C TYR A 232 39.01 0.83 -14.83
N LEU A 233 39.03 1.23 -16.09
CA LEU A 233 37.96 2.00 -16.70
C LEU A 233 36.64 1.19 -16.72
N GLY A 234 36.72 -0.09 -17.11
CA GLY A 234 35.58 -1.00 -17.08
C GLY A 234 35.01 -1.17 -15.67
N GLN A 235 35.89 -1.36 -14.68
CA GLN A 235 35.48 -1.42 -13.27
C GLN A 235 34.81 -0.12 -12.82
N ALA A 236 35.39 1.04 -13.14
CA ALA A 236 34.84 2.36 -12.80
C ALA A 236 33.44 2.56 -13.40
N TRP A 237 33.21 2.17 -14.65
CA TRP A 237 31.89 2.22 -15.26
C TRP A 237 30.86 1.37 -14.52
N TYR A 238 31.21 0.13 -14.17
CA TYR A 238 30.32 -0.75 -13.42
C TYR A 238 29.97 -0.19 -12.06
N PHE A 239 30.99 0.15 -11.26
CA PHE A 239 30.78 0.65 -9.88
C PHE A 239 30.10 2.03 -9.87
N GLY A 240 30.39 2.88 -10.84
CA GLY A 240 29.72 4.18 -11.01
C GLY A 240 28.22 4.02 -11.29
N MET A 241 27.87 3.14 -12.23
CA MET A 241 26.49 2.83 -12.56
C MET A 241 25.75 2.21 -11.35
N ALA A 242 26.36 1.23 -10.69
CA ALA A 242 25.77 0.57 -9.54
C ALA A 242 25.54 1.55 -8.36
N THR A 243 26.51 2.45 -8.12
CA THR A 243 26.38 3.52 -7.11
C THR A 243 25.24 4.47 -7.46
N ALA A 244 25.11 4.89 -8.72
CA ALA A 244 24.01 5.73 -9.17
C ALA A 244 22.65 5.03 -8.94
N MET A 245 22.55 3.73 -9.22
CA MET A 245 21.35 2.93 -8.98
C MET A 245 21.00 2.84 -7.48
N VAL A 246 21.98 2.63 -6.61
CA VAL A 246 21.81 2.63 -5.17
C VAL A 246 21.31 3.98 -4.68
N LEU A 247 21.95 5.09 -5.07
CA LEU A 247 21.56 6.43 -4.67
C LEU A 247 20.16 6.80 -5.18
N PHE A 248 19.87 6.51 -6.43
CA PHE A 248 18.55 6.78 -7.02
C PHE A 248 17.43 6.03 -6.25
N ASN A 249 17.61 4.74 -5.99
CA ASN A 249 16.61 3.97 -5.25
C ASN A 249 16.55 4.33 -3.77
N LEU A 250 17.65 4.80 -3.17
CA LEU A 250 17.65 5.36 -1.82
C LEU A 250 16.81 6.64 -1.75
N LEU A 251 16.95 7.54 -2.73
CA LEU A 251 16.12 8.74 -2.83
C LEU A 251 14.63 8.38 -3.03
N LEU A 252 14.34 7.37 -3.84
CA LEU A 252 12.97 6.86 -3.99
C LEU A 252 12.43 6.30 -2.67
N PHE A 253 13.25 5.57 -1.90
CA PHE A 253 12.86 5.12 -0.56
C PHE A 253 12.51 6.28 0.37
N LEU A 254 13.35 7.32 0.40
CA LEU A 254 13.12 8.51 1.24
C LEU A 254 11.84 9.26 0.84
N ALA A 255 11.56 9.35 -0.47
CA ALA A 255 10.39 10.02 -1.00
C ALA A 255 9.09 9.23 -0.82
N LEU A 256 9.11 7.92 -1.08
CA LEU A 256 7.93 7.06 -1.12
C LEU A 256 7.71 6.25 0.16
N ARG A 257 8.76 6.08 0.96
CA ARG A 257 8.79 5.27 2.19
C ARG A 257 8.30 3.82 2.00
N ASP A 258 8.41 3.27 0.77
CA ASP A 258 8.14 1.85 0.52
C ASP A 258 9.41 1.03 0.72
N SER A 259 9.33 0.07 1.64
CA SER A 259 10.44 -0.83 2.02
C SER A 259 11.06 -1.61 0.86
N ILE A 260 10.37 -1.73 -0.29
CA ILE A 260 10.90 -2.44 -1.45
C ILE A 260 12.16 -1.76 -2.01
N TYR A 261 12.19 -0.42 -2.02
CA TYR A 261 13.35 0.34 -2.47
C TYR A 261 14.53 0.19 -1.52
N LEU A 262 14.27 0.13 -0.20
CA LEU A 262 15.31 -0.12 0.79
C LEU A 262 15.88 -1.54 0.64
N LEU A 263 15.04 -2.54 0.41
CA LEU A 263 15.48 -3.92 0.16
C LEU A 263 16.30 -4.01 -1.13
N TYR A 264 15.92 -3.29 -2.18
CA TYR A 264 16.71 -3.19 -3.41
C TYR A 264 18.08 -2.56 -3.14
N VAL A 265 18.13 -1.42 -2.44
CA VAL A 265 19.38 -0.73 -2.05
C VAL A 265 20.27 -1.65 -1.22
N SER A 266 19.71 -2.38 -0.26
CA SER A 266 20.44 -3.34 0.58
C SER A 266 21.02 -4.47 -0.27
N PHE A 267 20.23 -5.07 -1.14
CA PHE A 267 20.68 -6.14 -2.04
C PHE A 267 21.78 -5.65 -2.97
N VAL A 268 21.54 -4.57 -3.72
CA VAL A 268 22.51 -4.07 -4.70
C VAL A 268 23.77 -3.56 -4.00
N GLY A 269 23.64 -2.83 -2.90
CA GLY A 269 24.78 -2.31 -2.13
C GLY A 269 25.68 -3.44 -1.61
N CYS A 270 25.08 -4.49 -1.03
CA CYS A 270 25.84 -5.67 -0.58
C CYS A 270 26.49 -6.41 -1.76
N THR A 271 25.80 -6.52 -2.89
CA THR A 271 26.34 -7.14 -4.11
C THR A 271 27.53 -6.35 -4.65
N VAL A 272 27.43 -5.03 -4.70
CA VAL A 272 28.51 -4.14 -5.17
C VAL A 272 29.75 -4.29 -4.30
N VAL A 273 29.60 -4.24 -2.98
CA VAL A 273 30.73 -4.46 -2.04
C VAL A 273 31.33 -5.87 -2.21
N THR A 274 30.49 -6.89 -2.35
CA THR A 274 30.92 -8.27 -2.55
C THR A 274 31.71 -8.44 -3.87
N LEU A 275 31.28 -7.79 -4.94
CA LEU A 275 32.00 -7.80 -6.22
C LEU A 275 33.30 -6.99 -6.16
N ALA A 276 33.34 -5.88 -5.41
CA ALA A 276 34.57 -5.15 -5.16
C ALA A 276 35.60 -6.01 -4.40
N ILE A 277 35.16 -6.81 -3.42
CA ILE A 277 36.02 -7.78 -2.73
C ILE A 277 36.48 -8.88 -3.69
N LYS A 278 35.54 -9.47 -4.45
CA LYS A 278 35.82 -10.52 -5.43
C LYS A 278 36.87 -10.10 -6.45
N ASN A 279 36.81 -8.87 -6.93
CA ASN A 279 37.67 -8.33 -7.98
C ASN A 279 38.94 -7.64 -7.45
N GLY A 280 39.20 -7.70 -6.15
CA GLY A 280 40.42 -7.15 -5.54
C GLY A 280 40.44 -5.64 -5.33
N LEU A 281 39.34 -4.94 -5.68
CA LEU A 281 39.24 -3.47 -5.53
C LEU A 281 39.00 -3.03 -4.08
N ALA A 282 38.30 -3.81 -3.30
CA ALA A 282 38.03 -3.44 -1.92
C ALA A 282 39.30 -3.42 -1.05
N PRO A 283 40.23 -4.40 -1.13
CA PRO A 283 41.53 -4.28 -0.49
C PRO A 283 42.37 -3.11 -0.97
N GLU A 284 42.26 -2.73 -2.24
CA GLU A 284 43.01 -1.61 -2.81
C GLU A 284 42.49 -0.25 -2.34
N PHE A 285 41.16 -0.01 -2.39
CA PHE A 285 40.59 1.32 -2.22
C PHE A 285 39.86 1.52 -0.89
N LEU A 286 39.29 0.45 -0.28
CA LEU A 286 38.46 0.60 0.91
C LEU A 286 39.22 0.30 2.22
N TRP A 287 40.16 -0.67 2.22
CA TRP A 287 40.94 -1.06 3.43
C TRP A 287 42.35 -1.53 3.13
N PRO A 288 43.21 -0.69 2.49
CA PRO A 288 44.55 -1.12 2.05
C PRO A 288 45.52 -1.54 3.16
N GLY A 289 45.29 -1.01 4.35
CA GLY A 289 46.17 -1.27 5.53
C GLY A 289 45.75 -2.45 6.39
N THR A 290 44.66 -3.14 6.08
CA THR A 290 44.15 -4.21 6.93
C THR A 290 44.14 -5.54 6.20
N ALA A 291 44.50 -6.62 6.89
CA ALA A 291 44.34 -7.98 6.43
C ALA A 291 42.93 -8.50 6.80
N LEU A 292 41.87 -7.74 6.48
CA LEU A 292 40.52 -8.27 6.58
C LEU A 292 40.37 -9.35 5.52
N GLY A 293 40.63 -10.64 5.92
CA GLY A 293 40.68 -11.77 5.04
C GLY A 293 39.67 -11.69 3.91
N SER A 294 40.13 -11.36 2.69
CA SER A 294 39.24 -11.09 1.55
C SER A 294 38.28 -12.22 1.25
N ASN A 295 38.72 -13.46 1.56
CA ASN A 295 37.88 -14.63 1.38
C ASN A 295 36.73 -14.69 2.39
N VAL A 296 36.97 -14.45 3.69
CA VAL A 296 35.90 -14.40 4.71
C VAL A 296 34.89 -13.32 4.38
N SER A 297 35.39 -12.11 4.09
CA SER A 297 34.54 -10.95 3.71
C SER A 297 33.70 -11.23 2.46
N TYR A 298 34.24 -11.93 1.46
CA TYR A 298 33.51 -12.33 0.25
C TYR A 298 32.34 -13.28 0.57
N TYR A 299 32.55 -14.33 1.38
CA TYR A 299 31.49 -15.28 1.71
C TYR A 299 30.43 -14.66 2.62
N ILE A 300 30.84 -13.81 3.56
CA ILE A 300 29.92 -13.01 4.39
C ILE A 300 29.09 -12.09 3.49
N GLY A 301 29.74 -11.33 2.60
CA GLY A 301 29.07 -10.42 1.67
C GLY A 301 28.10 -11.15 0.76
N THR A 302 28.47 -12.32 0.23
CA THR A 302 27.60 -13.16 -0.60
C THR A 302 26.35 -13.60 0.17
N SER A 303 26.51 -14.04 1.43
CA SER A 303 25.37 -14.47 2.25
C SER A 303 24.41 -13.32 2.57
N ILE A 304 24.94 -12.15 2.91
CA ILE A 304 24.13 -10.96 3.18
C ILE A 304 23.40 -10.52 1.89
N SER A 305 24.11 -10.53 0.76
CA SER A 305 23.55 -10.17 -0.54
C SER A 305 22.40 -11.11 -0.95
N LEU A 306 22.58 -12.43 -0.86
CA LEU A 306 21.54 -13.41 -1.17
C LEU A 306 20.37 -13.33 -0.19
N GLY A 307 20.64 -13.14 1.10
CA GLY A 307 19.59 -12.92 2.10
C GLY A 307 18.74 -11.67 1.79
N ALA A 308 19.39 -10.56 1.46
CA ALA A 308 18.72 -9.32 1.04
C ALA A 308 17.93 -9.51 -0.26
N PHE A 309 18.49 -10.25 -1.24
CA PHE A 309 17.81 -10.59 -2.48
C PHE A 309 16.56 -11.44 -2.27
N LEU A 310 16.62 -12.43 -1.39
CA LEU A 310 15.44 -13.23 -1.02
C LEU A 310 14.35 -12.39 -0.40
N LEU A 311 14.68 -11.46 0.49
CA LEU A 311 13.72 -10.52 1.08
C LEU A 311 13.12 -9.57 0.02
N PHE A 312 13.97 -9.06 -0.89
CA PHE A 312 13.53 -8.25 -2.02
C PHE A 312 12.57 -9.03 -2.93
N MET A 313 12.95 -10.25 -3.34
CA MET A 313 12.11 -11.13 -4.15
C MET A 313 10.74 -11.37 -3.51
N ARG A 314 10.71 -11.69 -2.21
CA ARG A 314 9.46 -11.90 -1.45
C ARG A 314 8.53 -10.70 -1.57
N ARG A 315 9.07 -9.49 -1.38
CA ARG A 315 8.27 -8.26 -1.43
C ARG A 315 7.84 -7.92 -2.85
N MET A 316 8.74 -8.12 -3.83
CA MET A 316 8.47 -7.82 -5.24
C MET A 316 7.43 -8.76 -5.85
N LEU A 317 7.57 -10.06 -5.61
CA LEU A 317 6.68 -11.09 -6.17
C LEU A 317 5.48 -11.41 -5.28
N ARG A 318 5.33 -10.74 -4.11
CA ARG A 318 4.25 -11.04 -3.13
C ARG A 318 4.12 -12.54 -2.87
N THR A 319 5.26 -13.22 -2.61
CA THR A 319 5.33 -14.68 -2.54
C THR A 319 4.41 -15.25 -1.45
N ALA A 320 4.18 -14.51 -0.37
CA ALA A 320 3.24 -14.89 0.68
C ALA A 320 1.79 -15.08 0.17
N GLU A 321 1.38 -14.29 -0.82
CA GLU A 321 0.04 -14.36 -1.41
C GLU A 321 -0.01 -15.39 -2.57
N VAL A 322 1.04 -15.42 -3.39
CA VAL A 322 1.07 -16.19 -4.64
C VAL A 322 1.50 -17.64 -4.42
N VAL A 323 2.52 -17.87 -3.57
CA VAL A 323 3.12 -19.19 -3.32
C VAL A 323 3.46 -19.39 -1.82
N PRO A 324 2.47 -19.41 -0.93
CA PRO A 324 2.69 -19.34 0.52
C PRO A 324 3.59 -20.46 1.08
N ARG A 325 3.52 -21.67 0.53
CA ARG A 325 4.37 -22.79 0.96
C ARG A 325 5.85 -22.56 0.65
N LEU A 326 6.15 -22.01 -0.51
CA LEU A 326 7.53 -21.66 -0.90
C LEU A 326 8.02 -20.40 -0.17
N ASP A 327 7.13 -19.50 0.18
CA ASP A 327 7.46 -18.31 0.97
C ASP A 327 8.01 -18.67 2.35
N VAL A 328 7.44 -19.66 3.02
CA VAL A 328 7.97 -20.19 4.29
C VAL A 328 9.38 -20.73 4.11
N LEU A 329 9.64 -21.48 3.02
CA LEU A 329 10.98 -21.98 2.73
C LEU A 329 11.98 -20.84 2.49
N VAL A 330 11.57 -19.79 1.76
CA VAL A 330 12.41 -18.61 1.53
C VAL A 330 12.75 -17.90 2.85
N GLN A 331 11.80 -17.79 3.80
CA GLN A 331 12.05 -17.22 5.13
C GLN A 331 13.06 -18.03 5.91
N TRP A 332 12.93 -19.36 5.90
CA TRP A 332 13.91 -20.26 6.54
C TRP A 332 15.30 -20.09 5.94
N LEU A 333 15.39 -19.96 4.60
CA LEU A 333 16.68 -19.72 3.94
C LEU A 333 17.33 -18.41 4.35
N VAL A 334 16.57 -17.33 4.54
CA VAL A 334 17.11 -16.06 5.07
C VAL A 334 17.72 -16.31 6.46
N GLY A 335 17.05 -17.06 7.33
CA GLY A 335 17.59 -17.44 8.64
C GLY A 335 18.86 -18.29 8.54
N VAL A 336 18.90 -19.23 7.58
CA VAL A 336 20.09 -20.05 7.32
C VAL A 336 21.27 -19.17 6.85
N TYR A 337 21.02 -18.19 5.95
CA TYR A 337 22.08 -17.27 5.53
C TYR A 337 22.64 -16.43 6.68
N LEU A 338 21.81 -15.99 7.62
CA LEU A 338 22.30 -15.32 8.83
C LEU A 338 23.16 -16.24 9.69
N LEU A 339 22.80 -17.51 9.78
CA LEU A 339 23.58 -18.49 10.52
C LEU A 339 24.94 -18.80 9.85
N THR A 340 24.99 -18.77 8.48
CA THR A 340 26.27 -18.98 7.77
C THR A 340 27.32 -17.93 8.09
N LEU A 341 26.93 -16.71 8.48
CA LEU A 341 27.87 -15.65 8.87
C LEU A 341 28.76 -16.12 10.06
N VAL A 342 28.15 -16.76 11.04
CA VAL A 342 28.85 -17.34 12.20
C VAL A 342 29.75 -18.51 11.74
N GLY A 343 29.24 -19.36 10.85
CA GLY A 343 30.01 -20.49 10.31
C GLY A 343 31.27 -20.05 9.57
N TYR A 344 31.21 -19.03 8.74
CA TYR A 344 32.37 -18.50 8.01
C TYR A 344 33.41 -17.84 8.93
N ALA A 345 32.96 -17.19 10.00
CA ALA A 345 33.84 -16.62 11.00
C ALA A 345 34.56 -17.72 11.83
N TRP A 346 33.89 -18.86 12.05
CA TRP A 346 34.49 -20.00 12.80
C TRP A 346 35.49 -20.78 11.96
N SER A 347 35.07 -21.29 10.77
CA SER A 347 35.89 -22.13 9.91
C SER A 347 35.52 -21.96 8.43
N LEU A 348 36.20 -21.02 7.78
CA LEU A 348 35.93 -20.72 6.36
C LEU A 348 36.12 -21.98 5.47
N PRO A 349 37.19 -22.80 5.55
CA PRO A 349 37.39 -23.92 4.63
C PRO A 349 36.26 -24.96 4.69
N THR A 350 35.68 -25.17 5.87
CA THR A 350 34.61 -26.12 6.08
C THR A 350 33.29 -25.58 5.54
N PHE A 351 32.92 -24.36 5.97
CA PHE A 351 31.60 -23.77 5.63
C PHE A 351 31.53 -23.24 4.22
N ALA A 352 32.64 -22.86 3.57
CA ALA A 352 32.64 -22.41 2.18
C ALA A 352 32.14 -23.49 1.21
N ARG A 353 32.47 -24.75 1.44
CA ARG A 353 31.97 -25.88 0.61
C ARG A 353 30.44 -26.02 0.71
N TYR A 354 29.90 -25.99 1.93
CA TYR A 354 28.45 -26.04 2.16
C TYR A 354 27.77 -24.80 1.63
N GLY A 355 28.40 -23.62 1.73
CA GLY A 355 27.90 -22.36 1.19
C GLY A 355 27.71 -22.38 -0.32
N ILE A 356 28.62 -23.03 -1.07
CA ILE A 356 28.46 -23.15 -2.54
C ILE A 356 27.20 -23.98 -2.87
N VAL A 357 27.02 -25.12 -2.18
CA VAL A 357 25.85 -25.98 -2.42
C VAL A 357 24.56 -25.22 -2.04
N LEU A 358 24.58 -24.51 -0.91
CA LEU A 358 23.46 -23.68 -0.47
C LEU A 358 23.14 -22.58 -1.50
N ASN A 359 24.16 -21.88 -2.01
CA ASN A 359 24.00 -20.83 -3.00
C ASN A 359 23.40 -21.38 -4.30
N LEU A 360 23.87 -22.56 -4.76
CA LEU A 360 23.33 -23.20 -5.97
C LEU A 360 21.86 -23.60 -5.75
N ALA A 361 21.54 -24.23 -4.63
CA ALA A 361 20.16 -24.62 -4.29
C ALA A 361 19.24 -23.39 -4.19
N THR A 362 19.72 -22.31 -3.58
CA THR A 362 18.97 -21.05 -3.47
C THR A 362 18.76 -20.42 -4.84
N THR A 363 19.76 -20.40 -5.70
CA THR A 363 19.67 -19.89 -7.09
C THR A 363 18.60 -20.64 -7.87
N LEU A 364 18.57 -21.98 -7.76
CA LEU A 364 17.55 -22.81 -8.40
C LEU A 364 16.14 -22.52 -7.81
N LEU A 365 16.04 -22.34 -6.51
CA LEU A 365 14.77 -22.00 -5.86
C LEU A 365 14.25 -20.63 -6.32
N ILE A 366 15.12 -19.61 -6.39
CA ILE A 366 14.77 -18.27 -6.87
C ILE A 366 14.23 -18.36 -8.30
N PHE A 367 14.91 -19.12 -9.16
CA PHE A 367 14.45 -19.33 -10.54
C PHE A 367 13.09 -20.03 -10.60
N CYS A 368 12.90 -21.10 -9.83
CA CYS A 368 11.62 -21.82 -9.75
C CYS A 368 10.48 -20.93 -9.24
N VAL A 369 10.72 -20.16 -8.18
CA VAL A 369 9.72 -19.22 -7.64
C VAL A 369 9.36 -18.16 -8.68
N GLY A 370 10.36 -17.56 -9.34
CA GLY A 370 10.15 -16.60 -10.42
C GLY A 370 9.31 -17.18 -11.54
N LEU A 371 9.62 -18.41 -11.99
CA LEU A 371 8.92 -19.12 -13.04
C LEU A 371 7.44 -19.42 -12.66
N ILE A 372 7.20 -19.92 -11.46
CA ILE A 372 5.83 -20.18 -10.96
C ILE A 372 5.01 -18.88 -10.92
N CYS A 373 5.60 -17.78 -10.42
CA CYS A 373 4.95 -16.48 -10.40
C CYS A 373 4.66 -15.96 -11.83
N ALA A 374 5.56 -16.19 -12.78
CA ALA A 374 5.35 -15.85 -14.19
C ALA A 374 4.21 -16.67 -14.81
N PHE A 375 4.12 -17.97 -14.54
CA PHE A 375 2.99 -18.81 -14.99
C PHE A 375 1.66 -18.37 -14.40
N LYS A 376 1.65 -17.80 -13.20
CA LYS A 376 0.47 -17.17 -12.58
C LYS A 376 0.17 -15.78 -13.17
N ARG A 377 0.79 -15.40 -14.28
CA ARG A 377 0.59 -14.15 -15.03
C ARG A 377 0.89 -12.88 -14.23
N GLN A 378 1.76 -12.98 -13.24
CA GLN A 378 2.20 -11.82 -12.47
C GLN A 378 3.17 -10.99 -13.31
N ARG A 379 2.81 -9.75 -13.65
CA ARG A 379 3.60 -8.88 -14.53
C ARG A 379 5.02 -8.61 -14.02
N SER A 380 5.18 -8.35 -12.72
CA SER A 380 6.49 -8.12 -12.09
C SER A 380 7.41 -9.34 -12.17
N ALA A 381 6.86 -10.56 -12.26
CA ALA A 381 7.65 -11.78 -12.35
C ALA A 381 8.37 -11.94 -13.69
N TYR A 382 7.81 -11.41 -14.77
CA TYR A 382 8.50 -11.45 -16.08
C TYR A 382 9.79 -10.62 -16.08
N PHE A 383 9.73 -9.40 -15.54
CA PHE A 383 10.92 -8.54 -15.42
C PHE A 383 11.94 -9.14 -14.43
N PHE A 384 11.47 -9.66 -13.30
CA PHE A 384 12.32 -10.32 -12.33
C PHE A 384 13.03 -11.52 -12.93
N LEU A 385 12.31 -12.38 -13.63
CA LEU A 385 12.87 -13.57 -14.26
C LEU A 385 13.89 -13.20 -15.36
N ALA A 386 13.58 -12.20 -16.19
CA ALA A 386 14.50 -11.71 -17.20
C ALA A 386 15.79 -11.17 -16.58
N ALA A 387 15.68 -10.37 -15.52
CA ALA A 387 16.82 -9.84 -14.77
C ALA A 387 17.69 -10.98 -14.18
N PHE A 388 17.05 -11.93 -13.53
CA PHE A 388 17.74 -13.05 -12.90
C PHE A 388 18.42 -13.98 -13.91
N VAL A 389 17.81 -14.21 -15.08
CA VAL A 389 18.41 -14.98 -16.18
C VAL A 389 19.67 -14.29 -16.70
N MET A 390 19.69 -12.96 -16.82
CA MET A 390 20.89 -12.22 -17.23
C MET A 390 22.03 -12.41 -16.24
N LEU A 391 21.75 -12.35 -14.94
CA LEU A 391 22.76 -12.64 -13.91
C LEU A 391 23.27 -14.09 -14.00
N MET A 392 22.37 -15.05 -14.17
CA MET A 392 22.75 -16.47 -14.32
C MET A 392 23.60 -16.72 -15.57
N LEU A 393 23.29 -16.09 -16.69
CA LEU A 393 24.08 -16.18 -17.91
C LEU A 393 25.49 -15.62 -17.69
N GLY A 394 25.61 -14.47 -17.01
CA GLY A 394 26.91 -13.89 -16.65
C GLY A 394 27.74 -14.82 -15.77
N GLY A 395 27.10 -15.42 -14.76
CA GLY A 395 27.75 -16.41 -13.88
C GLY A 395 28.16 -17.68 -14.63
N ALA A 396 27.31 -18.20 -15.50
CA ALA A 396 27.60 -19.37 -16.32
C ALA A 396 28.80 -19.12 -17.27
N LEU A 397 28.83 -17.96 -17.95
CA LEU A 397 29.97 -17.57 -18.81
C LEU A 397 31.29 -17.55 -18.04
N THR A 398 31.30 -16.93 -16.86
CA THR A 398 32.51 -16.88 -16.01
C THR A 398 32.93 -18.28 -15.56
N THR A 399 31.97 -19.15 -15.22
CA THR A 399 32.25 -20.53 -14.80
C THR A 399 32.78 -21.37 -15.96
N LEU A 400 32.17 -21.28 -17.12
CA LEU A 400 32.62 -21.99 -18.35
C LEU A 400 34.02 -21.53 -18.76
N ARG A 401 34.35 -20.24 -18.61
CA ARG A 401 35.72 -19.74 -18.77
C ARG A 401 36.70 -20.40 -17.80
N ALA A 402 36.34 -20.44 -16.53
CA ALA A 402 37.17 -21.05 -15.50
C ALA A 402 37.43 -22.55 -15.77
N MET A 403 36.47 -23.23 -16.40
CA MET A 403 36.62 -24.62 -16.84
C MET A 403 37.38 -24.77 -18.20
N GLY A 404 37.77 -23.66 -18.82
CA GLY A 404 38.46 -23.68 -20.13
C GLY A 404 37.56 -24.02 -21.34
N VAL A 405 36.25 -24.05 -21.15
CA VAL A 405 35.28 -24.42 -22.21
C VAL A 405 35.07 -23.26 -23.19
N VAL A 406 35.13 -22.01 -22.69
CA VAL A 406 35.02 -20.81 -23.54
C VAL A 406 36.29 -19.97 -23.48
N PRO A 407 36.62 -19.23 -24.54
CA PRO A 407 37.84 -18.42 -24.61
C PRO A 407 37.77 -17.26 -23.61
N THR A 408 38.95 -16.85 -23.11
CA THR A 408 39.10 -15.68 -22.25
C THR A 408 39.00 -14.41 -23.10
N ASN A 409 37.96 -13.62 -22.88
CA ASN A 409 37.74 -12.29 -23.46
C ASN A 409 37.03 -11.40 -22.42
N ALA A 410 36.89 -10.09 -22.71
CA ALA A 410 36.27 -9.14 -21.78
C ALA A 410 34.87 -9.57 -21.32
N PHE A 411 34.05 -10.16 -22.18
CA PHE A 411 32.72 -10.63 -21.83
C PHE A 411 32.72 -11.85 -20.89
N THR A 412 33.69 -12.73 -21.03
CA THR A 412 33.78 -13.94 -20.18
C THR A 412 34.52 -13.69 -18.89
N VAL A 413 35.40 -12.70 -18.84
CA VAL A 413 36.07 -12.23 -17.58
C VAL A 413 35.08 -11.54 -16.69
N ASP A 414 34.39 -10.53 -17.21
CA ASP A 414 33.47 -9.67 -16.46
C ASP A 414 32.01 -10.12 -16.56
N GLY A 415 31.75 -11.36 -16.97
CA GLY A 415 30.41 -11.88 -17.23
C GLY A 415 29.44 -11.70 -16.05
N VAL A 416 29.91 -11.93 -14.82
CA VAL A 416 29.09 -11.71 -13.61
C VAL A 416 28.74 -10.23 -13.44
N GLN A 417 29.69 -9.31 -13.68
CA GLN A 417 29.45 -7.87 -13.59
C GLN A 417 28.47 -7.39 -14.67
N LEU A 418 28.64 -7.84 -15.91
CA LEU A 418 27.72 -7.52 -16.99
C LEU A 418 26.31 -8.07 -16.72
N GLY A 419 26.20 -9.30 -16.24
CA GLY A 419 24.94 -9.89 -15.82
C GLY A 419 24.29 -9.12 -14.68
N SER A 420 25.06 -8.76 -13.68
CA SER A 420 24.60 -7.96 -12.55
C SER A 420 24.18 -6.53 -12.97
N ALA A 421 24.90 -5.90 -13.88
CA ALA A 421 24.52 -4.59 -14.41
C ALA A 421 23.16 -4.62 -15.13
N LEU A 422 22.95 -5.63 -15.98
CA LEU A 422 21.67 -5.84 -16.67
C LEU A 422 20.55 -6.20 -15.70
N GLU A 423 20.84 -7.03 -14.69
CA GLU A 423 19.90 -7.34 -13.61
C GLU A 423 19.45 -6.08 -12.89
N MET A 424 20.37 -5.22 -12.44
CA MET A 424 20.07 -3.96 -11.74
C MET A 424 19.16 -3.06 -12.59
N LEU A 425 19.45 -2.91 -13.88
CA LEU A 425 18.63 -2.11 -14.80
C LEU A 425 17.22 -2.70 -14.96
N LEU A 426 17.11 -4.00 -15.21
CA LEU A 426 15.83 -4.66 -15.42
C LEU A 426 14.98 -4.65 -14.14
N LEU A 427 15.60 -4.82 -12.96
CA LEU A 427 14.91 -4.70 -11.68
C LEU A 427 14.46 -3.26 -11.40
N ALA A 428 15.24 -2.26 -11.80
CA ALA A 428 14.83 -0.86 -11.68
C ALA A 428 13.61 -0.57 -12.60
N PHE A 429 13.58 -1.10 -13.83
CA PHE A 429 12.39 -1.03 -14.68
C PHE A 429 11.18 -1.74 -14.06
N ALA A 430 11.39 -2.90 -13.43
CA ALA A 430 10.34 -3.62 -12.73
C ALA A 430 9.77 -2.83 -11.56
N LEU A 431 10.62 -2.13 -10.81
CA LEU A 431 10.21 -1.25 -9.71
C LEU A 431 9.44 -0.03 -10.24
N ALA A 432 9.89 0.56 -11.36
CA ALA A 432 9.19 1.68 -12.01
C ALA A 432 7.80 1.26 -12.54
N ASP A 433 7.70 0.08 -13.17
CA ASP A 433 6.40 -0.46 -13.61
C ASP A 433 5.46 -0.70 -12.43
N ARG A 434 5.96 -1.30 -11.34
CA ARG A 434 5.19 -1.49 -10.10
C ARG A 434 4.72 -0.16 -9.50
N PHE A 435 5.57 0.85 -9.49
CA PHE A 435 5.20 2.18 -9.02
C PHE A 435 4.04 2.76 -9.84
N ASN A 436 4.12 2.65 -11.18
CA ASN A 436 3.06 3.11 -12.06
C ASN A 436 1.74 2.36 -11.84
N VAL A 437 1.78 1.05 -11.58
CA VAL A 437 0.59 0.24 -11.26
C VAL A 437 -0.04 0.73 -9.95
N ILE A 438 0.76 0.83 -8.88
CA ILE A 438 0.25 1.30 -7.56
C ILE A 438 -0.32 2.72 -7.67
N ARG A 439 0.35 3.61 -8.43
CA ARG A 439 -0.13 4.97 -8.66
C ARG A 439 -1.49 4.98 -9.37
N ARG A 440 -1.67 4.13 -10.38
CA ARG A 440 -2.96 4.00 -11.10
C ARG A 440 -4.05 3.44 -10.19
N GLU A 441 -3.78 2.39 -9.44
CA GLU A 441 -4.71 1.81 -8.48
C GLU A 441 -5.14 2.83 -7.42
N LYS A 442 -4.19 3.62 -6.89
CA LYS A 442 -4.49 4.69 -5.93
C LYS A 442 -5.34 5.80 -6.55
N ALA A 443 -5.01 6.23 -7.77
CA ALA A 443 -5.79 7.25 -8.47
C ALA A 443 -7.22 6.77 -8.76
N GLN A 444 -7.38 5.50 -9.14
CA GLN A 444 -8.68 4.89 -9.37
C GLN A 444 -9.49 4.79 -8.08
N ALA A 445 -8.89 4.30 -7.00
CA ALA A 445 -9.55 4.24 -5.69
C ALA A 445 -9.98 5.63 -5.19
N GLN A 446 -9.18 6.67 -5.44
CA GLN A 446 -9.55 8.05 -5.11
C GLN A 446 -10.75 8.54 -5.97
N SER A 447 -10.76 8.22 -7.27
CA SER A 447 -11.87 8.54 -8.16
C SER A 447 -13.15 7.83 -7.74
N ASP A 448 -13.08 6.56 -7.40
CA ASP A 448 -14.22 5.77 -6.94
C ASP A 448 -14.78 6.32 -5.61
N LEU A 449 -13.88 6.69 -4.68
CA LEU A 449 -14.27 7.33 -3.42
C LEU A 449 -15.00 8.67 -3.66
N LEU A 450 -14.47 9.50 -4.57
CA LEU A 450 -15.09 10.76 -4.92
C LEU A 450 -16.48 10.55 -5.53
N GLN A 451 -16.65 9.54 -6.40
CA GLN A 451 -17.96 9.20 -6.96
C GLN A 451 -18.95 8.76 -5.88
N VAL A 452 -18.51 7.96 -4.91
CA VAL A 452 -19.36 7.56 -3.78
C VAL A 452 -19.76 8.77 -2.94
N GLN A 453 -18.83 9.69 -2.67
CA GLN A 453 -19.14 10.93 -1.95
C GLN A 453 -20.16 11.81 -2.70
N LEU A 454 -20.01 11.96 -4.02
CA LEU A 454 -20.96 12.73 -4.84
C LEU A 454 -22.36 12.09 -4.82
N ARG A 455 -22.46 10.76 -4.93
CA ARG A 455 -23.75 10.05 -4.82
C ARG A 455 -24.39 10.23 -3.45
N LEU A 456 -23.57 10.18 -2.38
CA LEU A 456 -24.07 10.41 -1.01
C LEU A 456 -24.62 11.82 -0.84
N VAL A 457 -23.92 12.84 -1.35
CA VAL A 457 -24.38 14.24 -1.32
C VAL A 457 -25.69 14.39 -2.09
N ASP A 458 -25.83 13.77 -3.25
CA ASP A 458 -27.06 13.82 -4.05
C ASP A 458 -28.23 13.12 -3.34
N THR A 459 -27.96 11.96 -2.73
CA THR A 459 -28.95 11.24 -1.92
C THR A 459 -29.39 12.05 -0.70
N LEU A 460 -28.46 12.73 -0.02
CA LEU A 460 -28.78 13.60 1.11
C LEU A 460 -29.65 14.78 0.68
N LYS A 461 -29.34 15.45 -0.44
CA LYS A 461 -30.15 16.54 -0.97
C LYS A 461 -31.58 16.10 -1.32
N THR A 462 -31.72 14.97 -2.00
CA THR A 462 -33.05 14.43 -2.31
C THR A 462 -33.81 14.04 -1.04
N SER A 463 -33.15 13.47 -0.05
CA SER A 463 -33.77 13.16 1.24
C SER A 463 -34.20 14.42 1.99
N GLU A 464 -33.38 15.47 1.97
CA GLU A 464 -33.67 16.77 2.56
C GLU A 464 -34.91 17.39 1.92
N GLN A 465 -34.98 17.42 0.59
CA GLN A 465 -36.16 17.94 -0.15
C GLN A 465 -37.44 17.17 0.18
N VAL A 466 -37.37 15.83 0.25
CA VAL A 466 -38.52 15.00 0.64
C VAL A 466 -38.94 15.29 2.08
N LEU A 467 -37.97 15.49 2.98
CA LEU A 467 -38.26 15.82 4.37
C LEU A 467 -38.89 17.20 4.50
N GLU A 468 -38.38 18.21 3.80
CA GLU A 468 -38.97 19.56 3.75
C GLU A 468 -40.41 19.53 3.26
N GLN A 469 -40.69 18.82 2.16
CA GLN A 469 -42.06 18.63 1.67
C GLN A 469 -42.98 17.99 2.71
N ARG A 470 -42.49 16.95 3.39
CA ARG A 470 -43.26 16.26 4.44
C ARG A 470 -43.50 17.16 5.65
N VAL A 471 -42.51 17.97 6.03
CA VAL A 471 -42.67 18.95 7.13
C VAL A 471 -43.72 20.00 6.74
N ALA A 472 -43.65 20.57 5.52
CA ALA A 472 -44.63 21.52 5.04
C ALA A 472 -46.05 20.94 5.06
N GLN A 473 -46.23 19.73 4.52
CA GLN A 473 -47.53 19.05 4.51
C GLN A 473 -48.07 18.81 5.95
N ARG A 474 -47.21 18.35 6.86
CA ARG A 474 -47.62 18.14 8.26
C ARG A 474 -47.96 19.44 8.98
N THR A 475 -47.27 20.52 8.65
CA THR A 475 -47.59 21.85 9.21
C THR A 475 -48.96 22.33 8.75
N ASP A 476 -49.31 22.18 7.47
CA ASP A 476 -50.62 22.51 6.95
C ASP A 476 -51.75 21.66 7.57
N GLU A 477 -51.53 20.33 7.69
CA GLU A 477 -52.46 19.42 8.37
C GLU A 477 -52.74 19.87 9.83
N LEU A 478 -51.67 20.23 10.55
CA LEU A 478 -51.77 20.72 11.91
C LEU A 478 -52.52 22.05 12.03
N GLN A 479 -52.32 22.99 11.08
CA GLN A 479 -53.05 24.25 11.08
C GLN A 479 -54.53 24.03 10.86
N VAL A 480 -54.92 23.17 9.91
CA VAL A 480 -56.31 22.82 9.64
C VAL A 480 -56.95 22.15 10.86
N LEU A 481 -56.24 21.26 11.51
CA LEU A 481 -56.74 20.58 12.73
C LEU A 481 -56.89 21.54 13.90
N ASN A 482 -55.93 22.46 14.07
CA ASN A 482 -55.98 23.45 15.14
C ASN A 482 -57.19 24.42 14.97
N SER A 483 -57.43 24.89 13.73
CA SER A 483 -58.60 25.77 13.45
C SER A 483 -59.95 25.06 13.68
N LYS A 484 -60.06 23.76 13.42
CA LYS A 484 -61.21 22.93 13.77
C LYS A 484 -61.41 22.81 15.26
N LEU A 485 -60.35 22.60 16.04
CA LEU A 485 -60.39 22.54 17.50
C LEU A 485 -60.82 23.86 18.09
N GLU A 486 -60.34 24.99 17.57
CA GLU A 486 -60.77 26.34 18.03
C GLU A 486 -62.24 26.57 17.74
N ALA A 487 -62.74 26.20 16.57
CA ALA A 487 -64.13 26.32 16.21
C ALA A 487 -65.05 25.47 17.14
N MET A 488 -64.66 24.27 17.50
CA MET A 488 -65.39 23.40 18.45
C MET A 488 -65.40 23.93 19.88
N SER A 489 -64.44 24.74 20.25
CA SER A 489 -64.29 25.30 21.61
C SER A 489 -65.14 26.56 21.86
N MET A 490 -65.88 27.13 20.85
CA MET A 490 -66.63 28.38 20.94
C MET A 490 -68.12 28.21 21.17
N THR A 491 -68.65 27.00 21.21
CA THR A 491 -70.07 26.69 21.42
C THR A 491 -70.32 26.03 22.80
N ASP A 492 -71.50 26.26 23.38
CA ASP A 492 -71.96 25.52 24.58
C ASP A 492 -72.42 24.12 24.20
N GLY A 493 -71.84 23.10 24.84
CA GLY A 493 -72.11 21.69 24.50
C GLY A 493 -73.53 21.21 24.78
N LEU A 494 -74.33 21.90 25.62
CA LEU A 494 -75.72 21.54 25.93
C LEU A 494 -76.68 22.21 24.97
N THR A 495 -76.52 23.50 24.74
CA THR A 495 -77.54 24.35 24.04
C THR A 495 -77.19 24.62 22.59
N GLY A 496 -75.94 24.37 22.16
CA GLY A 496 -75.48 24.61 20.77
C GLY A 496 -75.33 26.08 20.37
N ILE A 497 -75.67 27.02 21.27
CA ILE A 497 -75.40 28.46 21.06
C ILE A 497 -73.95 28.80 21.48
N ALA A 498 -73.54 30.06 21.35
CA ALA A 498 -72.25 30.52 21.82
C ALA A 498 -72.06 30.24 23.32
N ASN A 499 -70.84 29.82 23.67
CA ASN A 499 -70.47 29.70 25.07
C ASN A 499 -69.99 31.06 25.65
N ARG A 500 -69.72 31.11 26.94
CA ARG A 500 -69.22 32.29 27.63
C ARG A 500 -67.95 32.86 26.95
N ARG A 501 -67.01 31.98 26.60
CA ARG A 501 -65.77 32.41 25.96
C ARG A 501 -66.04 33.15 24.63
N ARG A 502 -66.93 32.61 23.80
CA ARG A 502 -67.38 33.28 22.57
C ARG A 502 -68.05 34.59 22.83
N LEU A 503 -68.88 34.66 23.92
CA LEU A 503 -69.51 35.88 24.35
C LEU A 503 -68.48 36.96 24.68
N ASP A 504 -67.48 36.62 25.51
CA ASP A 504 -66.46 37.57 25.96
C ASP A 504 -65.67 38.12 24.77
N ASP A 505 -65.28 37.23 23.81
CA ASP A 505 -64.61 37.66 22.57
C ASP A 505 -65.45 38.62 21.71
N VAL A 506 -66.72 38.28 21.50
CA VAL A 506 -67.62 39.10 20.70
C VAL A 506 -67.96 40.39 21.41
N LEU A 507 -68.19 40.38 22.70
CA LEU A 507 -68.44 41.59 23.50
C LEU A 507 -67.27 42.57 23.39
N ALA A 508 -66.05 42.09 23.53
CA ALA A 508 -64.85 42.90 23.39
C ALA A 508 -64.67 43.45 21.96
N GLN A 509 -65.06 42.67 20.96
CA GLN A 509 -65.00 43.08 19.57
C GLN A 509 -66.07 44.15 19.24
N GLU A 510 -67.33 43.91 19.58
CA GLU A 510 -68.45 44.82 19.33
C GLU A 510 -68.34 46.09 20.19
N TRP A 511 -67.80 46.02 21.39
CA TRP A 511 -67.47 47.20 22.19
C TRP A 511 -66.51 48.12 21.50
N ARG A 512 -65.41 47.62 20.99
CA ARG A 512 -64.42 48.39 20.21
C ARG A 512 -65.01 48.95 18.92
N ARG A 513 -65.92 48.19 18.29
CA ARG A 513 -66.61 48.61 17.08
C ARG A 513 -67.64 49.78 17.37
N ALA A 514 -68.42 49.58 18.41
CA ALA A 514 -69.40 50.59 18.87
C ALA A 514 -68.73 51.91 19.31
N GLN A 515 -67.56 51.80 19.97
CA GLN A 515 -66.74 52.94 20.36
C GLN A 515 -66.26 53.76 19.16
N ARG A 516 -65.80 53.08 18.11
CA ARG A 516 -65.33 53.74 16.88
C ARG A 516 -66.43 54.41 16.09
N LEU A 517 -67.66 53.86 16.12
CA LEU A 517 -68.78 54.31 15.33
C LEU A 517 -69.74 55.23 16.10
N GLY A 518 -69.55 55.40 17.43
CA GLY A 518 -70.48 56.18 18.23
C GLY A 518 -71.86 55.54 18.41
N HIS A 519 -71.93 54.19 18.25
CA HIS A 519 -73.20 53.48 18.27
C HIS A 519 -73.50 52.92 19.64
N PRO A 520 -74.74 52.80 20.09
CA PRO A 520 -75.12 52.13 21.30
C PRO A 520 -74.90 50.60 21.16
N LEU A 521 -74.53 50.00 22.23
CA LEU A 521 -74.42 48.55 22.38
C LEU A 521 -75.36 48.07 23.46
N VAL A 522 -76.22 47.14 23.12
CA VAL A 522 -77.13 46.47 24.06
C VAL A 522 -76.51 45.17 24.55
N LEU A 523 -76.62 44.97 25.81
CA LEU A 523 -76.39 43.66 26.47
C LEU A 523 -77.59 43.36 27.36
N ALA A 524 -78.08 42.15 27.20
CA ALA A 524 -79.13 41.69 28.08
C ALA A 524 -78.72 40.41 28.81
N MET A 525 -78.83 40.38 30.10
CA MET A 525 -78.68 39.23 30.97
C MET A 525 -80.01 38.61 31.22
N LEU A 526 -80.10 37.30 31.16
CA LEU A 526 -81.37 36.57 31.32
C LEU A 526 -81.09 35.41 32.25
N ASP A 527 -82.11 35.11 33.06
CA ASP A 527 -82.10 33.99 33.99
C ASP A 527 -83.46 33.29 33.97
N VAL A 528 -83.45 31.96 34.01
CA VAL A 528 -84.68 31.17 34.00
C VAL A 528 -85.28 31.18 35.39
N ASP A 529 -86.49 31.75 35.49
CA ASP A 529 -87.17 31.95 36.81
C ASP A 529 -87.44 30.62 37.49
N TRP A 530 -87.00 30.54 38.78
CA TRP A 530 -87.12 29.36 39.64
C TRP A 530 -86.54 28.07 38.98
N PHE A 531 -85.57 28.15 38.20
CA PHE A 531 -85.01 26.98 37.44
C PHE A 531 -84.50 25.89 38.41
N LYS A 532 -83.92 26.23 39.56
CA LYS A 532 -83.57 25.27 40.58
C LYS A 532 -84.78 24.45 41.00
N LYS A 533 -85.93 25.11 41.31
CA LYS A 533 -87.19 24.43 41.70
C LYS A 533 -87.73 23.58 40.56
N TYR A 534 -87.47 23.99 39.29
CA TYR A 534 -87.82 23.23 38.10
C TYR A 534 -87.03 21.93 38.11
N ASN A 535 -85.71 22.01 38.27
CA ASN A 535 -84.83 20.85 38.30
C ASN A 535 -85.16 19.92 39.46
N ASP A 536 -85.43 20.50 40.65
CA ASP A 536 -85.76 19.71 41.86
C ASP A 536 -87.08 18.93 41.66
N TYR A 537 -88.05 19.47 40.90
CA TYR A 537 -89.34 18.83 40.62
C TYR A 537 -89.34 17.88 39.41
N TYR A 538 -88.70 18.25 38.27
CA TYR A 538 -88.74 17.50 37.02
C TYR A 538 -87.47 16.70 36.70
N GLY A 539 -86.43 16.90 37.49
CA GLY A 539 -85.12 16.29 37.30
C GLY A 539 -84.24 17.04 36.31
N HIS A 540 -82.92 16.87 36.42
CA HIS A 540 -81.92 17.54 35.63
C HIS A 540 -82.10 17.30 34.10
N PRO A 541 -82.45 16.06 33.60
CA PRO A 541 -82.69 15.89 32.17
C PRO A 541 -83.80 16.75 31.57
N ALA A 542 -84.85 17.01 32.34
CA ALA A 542 -85.94 17.91 31.96
C ALA A 542 -85.46 19.36 31.92
N GLY A 543 -84.62 19.75 32.93
CA GLY A 543 -83.99 21.06 32.92
C GLY A 543 -83.06 21.28 31.73
N ASP A 544 -82.31 20.31 31.40
CA ASP A 544 -81.41 20.36 30.21
C ASP A 544 -82.23 20.57 28.94
N GLU A 545 -83.35 19.87 28.75
CA GLU A 545 -84.24 20.07 27.58
C GLU A 545 -84.93 21.43 27.62
N CYS A 546 -85.32 21.93 28.83
CA CYS A 546 -85.81 23.26 29.04
C CYS A 546 -84.83 24.32 28.53
N LEU A 547 -83.53 24.20 28.92
CA LEU A 547 -82.47 25.11 28.47
C LEU A 547 -82.22 25.03 26.96
N ARG A 548 -82.30 23.83 26.35
CA ARG A 548 -82.22 23.71 24.89
C ARG A 548 -83.33 24.42 24.16
N GLN A 549 -84.58 24.35 24.68
CA GLN A 549 -85.71 24.99 24.14
C GLN A 549 -85.66 26.53 24.27
N ILE A 550 -85.21 27.01 25.45
CA ILE A 550 -84.97 28.43 25.69
C ILE A 550 -83.89 28.95 24.72
N ALA A 551 -82.78 28.24 24.59
CA ALA A 551 -81.72 28.63 23.69
C ALA A 551 -82.20 28.75 22.24
N ARG A 552 -83.01 27.78 21.76
CA ARG A 552 -83.63 27.84 20.41
C ARG A 552 -84.54 29.05 20.26
N VAL A 553 -85.39 29.35 21.20
CA VAL A 553 -86.26 30.50 21.20
C VAL A 553 -85.51 31.83 21.22
N LEU A 554 -84.47 31.90 22.08
CA LEU A 554 -83.59 33.07 22.12
C LEU A 554 -82.94 33.32 20.75
N GLY A 555 -82.39 32.27 20.11
CA GLY A 555 -81.73 32.32 18.81
C GLY A 555 -82.74 32.75 17.69
N SER A 556 -84.00 32.35 17.79
CA SER A 556 -85.01 32.76 16.83
C SER A 556 -85.59 34.16 17.10
N THR A 557 -85.62 34.61 18.32
CA THR A 557 -86.12 35.91 18.77
C THR A 557 -85.10 37.04 18.53
N ILE A 558 -83.85 36.72 18.81
CA ILE A 558 -82.69 37.60 18.60
C ILE A 558 -81.96 37.11 17.34
N CYS A 559 -82.39 37.47 16.20
CA CYS A 559 -82.04 36.83 14.94
C CYS A 559 -81.32 37.74 13.91
N ARG A 560 -80.89 38.94 14.28
CA ARG A 560 -80.07 39.75 13.39
C ARG A 560 -78.71 39.15 13.27
N THR A 561 -78.12 39.24 12.11
CA THR A 561 -76.75 38.65 11.85
C THR A 561 -75.69 39.26 12.75
N SER A 562 -75.93 40.48 13.27
CA SER A 562 -75.01 41.16 14.19
C SER A 562 -75.22 40.79 15.66
N ASP A 563 -76.33 40.14 15.96
CA ASP A 563 -76.71 39.82 17.34
C ASP A 563 -76.06 38.48 17.74
N LEU A 564 -75.70 38.37 19.02
CA LEU A 564 -75.16 37.12 19.57
C LEU A 564 -76.02 36.69 20.74
N VAL A 565 -76.40 35.43 20.76
CA VAL A 565 -76.95 34.75 21.95
C VAL A 565 -75.98 33.75 22.47
N ALA A 566 -75.67 33.79 23.75
CA ALA A 566 -74.73 32.91 24.41
C ALA A 566 -75.32 32.39 25.74
N ARG A 567 -74.86 31.19 26.13
CA ARG A 567 -75.10 30.70 27.48
C ARG A 567 -73.96 31.17 28.37
N TYR A 568 -74.29 31.95 29.41
CA TYR A 568 -73.30 32.52 30.30
C TYR A 568 -72.84 31.48 31.35
N GLY A 569 -73.76 30.68 31.85
CA GLY A 569 -73.52 29.56 32.75
C GLY A 569 -74.79 29.09 33.45
N GLY A 570 -74.92 27.81 33.77
CA GLY A 570 -76.11 27.26 34.46
C GLY A 570 -77.40 27.56 33.70
N GLU A 571 -78.28 28.33 34.27
CA GLU A 571 -79.56 28.79 33.72
C GLU A 571 -79.51 30.21 33.12
N GLU A 572 -78.32 30.80 33.07
CA GLU A 572 -78.13 32.18 32.63
C GLU A 572 -77.76 32.24 31.11
N PHE A 573 -78.45 33.16 30.43
CA PHE A 573 -78.19 33.47 29.04
C PHE A 573 -77.87 34.94 28.86
N VAL A 574 -77.14 35.26 27.85
CA VAL A 574 -76.81 36.64 27.46
C VAL A 574 -77.04 36.82 26.00
N PHE A 575 -77.62 37.97 25.61
CA PHE A 575 -77.53 38.38 24.23
C PHE A 575 -76.89 39.77 24.08
N ILE A 576 -76.18 39.95 23.00
CA ILE A 576 -75.62 41.25 22.57
C ILE A 576 -76.28 41.67 21.30
N ALA A 577 -76.73 42.95 21.22
CA ALA A 577 -77.31 43.54 20.04
C ALA A 577 -76.62 44.89 19.75
N PRO A 578 -75.67 44.91 18.78
CA PRO A 578 -75.00 46.14 18.38
C PRO A 578 -75.91 47.11 17.65
N ALA A 579 -75.56 48.41 17.71
CA ALA A 579 -76.30 49.52 17.02
C ALA A 579 -77.80 49.48 17.29
N THR A 580 -78.21 49.21 18.50
CA THR A 580 -79.64 49.14 18.89
C THR A 580 -79.91 50.20 19.95
N ASP A 581 -80.94 51.05 19.70
CA ASP A 581 -81.37 52.11 20.61
C ASP A 581 -82.15 51.60 21.83
N ALA A 582 -82.31 52.41 22.85
CA ALA A 582 -82.93 52.05 24.13
C ALA A 582 -84.41 51.57 23.95
N ALA A 583 -85.15 52.17 23.01
CA ALA A 583 -86.54 51.77 22.79
C ALA A 583 -86.67 50.40 22.11
N SER A 584 -85.77 50.12 21.15
CA SER A 584 -85.67 48.82 20.49
C SER A 584 -85.17 47.74 21.46
N ALA A 585 -84.20 48.08 22.32
CA ALA A 585 -83.68 47.18 23.33
C ALA A 585 -84.73 46.74 24.38
N GLN A 586 -85.57 47.70 24.82
CA GLN A 586 -86.68 47.41 25.71
C GLN A 586 -87.70 46.48 25.05
N GLY A 587 -87.96 46.72 23.76
CA GLY A 587 -88.79 45.82 22.97
C GLY A 587 -88.22 44.42 22.82
N MET A 588 -86.90 44.29 22.65
CA MET A 588 -86.21 42.97 22.58
C MET A 588 -86.35 42.19 23.84
N GLY A 589 -86.10 42.84 25.00
CA GLY A 589 -86.25 42.19 26.29
C GLY A 589 -87.68 41.70 26.56
N ARG A 590 -88.64 42.46 26.26
CA ARG A 590 -90.07 42.08 26.37
C ARG A 590 -90.41 40.91 25.45
N ARG A 591 -90.02 40.96 24.15
CA ARG A 591 -90.28 39.88 23.19
C ARG A 591 -89.65 38.58 23.68
N VAL A 592 -88.47 38.64 24.27
CA VAL A 592 -87.81 37.44 24.82
C VAL A 592 -88.62 36.83 25.98
N CYS A 593 -89.12 37.64 26.96
CA CYS A 593 -90.02 37.17 27.98
C CYS A 593 -91.30 36.55 27.43
N GLU A 594 -91.97 37.23 26.51
CA GLU A 594 -93.17 36.75 25.84
C GLU A 594 -92.89 35.44 25.03
N ALA A 595 -91.81 35.37 24.31
CA ALA A 595 -91.46 34.19 23.52
C ALA A 595 -91.17 32.98 24.39
N VAL A 596 -90.43 33.13 25.52
CA VAL A 596 -90.16 32.04 26.43
C VAL A 596 -91.47 31.65 27.11
N GLN A 597 -92.27 32.57 27.56
CA GLN A 597 -93.56 32.26 28.15
C GLN A 597 -94.49 31.54 27.16
N ALA A 598 -94.48 31.92 25.92
CA ALA A 598 -95.26 31.31 24.83
C ALA A 598 -94.88 29.88 24.52
N LEU A 599 -93.67 29.40 24.98
CA LEU A 599 -93.33 27.99 24.91
C LEU A 599 -94.28 27.10 25.77
N GLY A 600 -94.94 27.70 26.76
CA GLY A 600 -95.94 27.01 27.55
C GLY A 600 -95.32 25.79 28.31
N LEU A 601 -94.02 25.75 28.55
CA LEU A 601 -93.39 24.66 29.28
C LEU A 601 -93.92 24.61 30.71
N PRO A 602 -94.60 23.52 31.16
CA PRO A 602 -95.19 23.45 32.49
C PRO A 602 -94.16 23.64 33.62
N HIS A 603 -94.47 24.53 34.54
CA HIS A 603 -93.59 24.67 35.73
C HIS A 603 -94.51 24.72 37.02
N ALA A 604 -94.71 23.53 37.58
CA ALA A 604 -95.66 23.38 38.67
C ALA A 604 -95.31 24.22 39.94
N MET A 605 -94.03 24.56 40.10
CA MET A 605 -93.55 25.34 41.29
C MET A 605 -93.38 26.83 40.96
N SER A 606 -93.82 27.29 39.76
CA SER A 606 -93.82 28.68 39.36
C SER A 606 -95.16 29.28 39.58
N ALA A 607 -95.27 30.54 40.07
CA ALA A 607 -96.50 31.31 40.19
C ALA A 607 -97.15 31.56 38.84
N PHE A 608 -96.44 31.39 37.75
CA PHE A 608 -96.93 31.60 36.35
C PHE A 608 -97.45 30.29 35.70
N GLY A 609 -97.34 29.17 36.41
CA GLY A 609 -97.69 27.85 35.85
C GLY A 609 -96.85 27.36 34.71
N CYS A 610 -95.95 28.13 34.21
CA CYS A 610 -95.06 27.84 33.08
C CYS A 610 -93.66 28.40 33.35
N VAL A 611 -92.67 27.92 32.57
CA VAL A 611 -91.29 28.44 32.55
C VAL A 611 -91.32 29.89 31.99
N THR A 612 -90.67 30.77 32.76
CA THR A 612 -90.49 32.16 32.38
C THR A 612 -89.07 32.60 32.60
N VAL A 613 -88.66 33.69 32.02
CA VAL A 613 -87.36 34.30 32.24
C VAL A 613 -87.48 35.74 32.69
N SER A 614 -86.63 36.11 33.63
CA SER A 614 -86.35 37.51 33.92
C SER A 614 -85.24 38.03 33.06
N VAL A 615 -85.33 39.23 32.57
CA VAL A 615 -84.39 39.86 31.68
C VAL A 615 -83.99 41.23 32.19
N GLY A 616 -82.67 41.40 32.41
CA GLY A 616 -82.12 42.76 32.63
C GLY A 616 -81.47 43.26 31.34
N VAL A 617 -81.90 44.41 30.90
CA VAL A 617 -81.39 45.00 29.66
C VAL A 617 -80.61 46.26 29.96
N ALA A 618 -79.38 46.35 29.50
CA ALA A 618 -78.55 47.55 29.53
C ALA A 618 -78.21 48.05 28.16
N VAL A 619 -78.18 49.33 28.00
CA VAL A 619 -77.70 49.99 26.74
C VAL A 619 -76.64 50.99 27.13
N MET A 620 -75.53 50.97 26.43
CA MET A 620 -74.44 51.90 26.70
C MET A 620 -73.77 52.27 25.36
N THR A 621 -73.55 53.58 25.19
CA THR A 621 -72.69 54.04 24.08
C THR A 621 -71.25 54.08 24.65
N PRO A 622 -70.33 53.26 24.09
CA PRO A 622 -68.98 53.23 24.59
C PRO A 622 -68.25 54.56 24.50
N GLY A 623 -67.74 55.08 25.63
CA GLY A 623 -67.06 56.36 25.72
C GLY A 623 -66.03 56.41 26.80
N PRO A 624 -65.35 57.56 27.01
CA PRO A 624 -64.36 57.67 28.12
C PRO A 624 -65.03 57.41 29.48
N GLY A 625 -64.52 56.44 30.21
CA GLY A 625 -65.01 56.06 31.54
C GLY A 625 -65.95 54.84 31.55
N ASN A 626 -66.40 54.33 30.41
CA ASN A 626 -67.22 53.13 30.31
C ASN A 626 -66.41 51.91 29.92
N SER A 627 -66.87 50.74 30.35
CA SER A 627 -66.21 49.44 30.01
C SER A 627 -67.24 48.36 29.68
N PRO A 628 -66.84 47.28 28.94
CA PRO A 628 -67.74 46.14 28.73
C PRO A 628 -68.21 45.50 30.02
N GLU A 629 -67.40 45.51 31.08
CA GLU A 629 -67.73 44.99 32.40
C GLU A 629 -68.80 45.86 33.09
N ALA A 630 -68.73 47.18 32.86
CA ALA A 630 -69.79 48.10 33.41
C ALA A 630 -71.12 47.86 32.70
N LEU A 631 -71.14 47.60 31.40
CA LEU A 631 -72.36 47.25 30.63
C LEU A 631 -72.95 45.92 31.14
N LEU A 632 -72.06 44.88 31.31
CA LEU A 632 -72.47 43.58 31.85
C LEU A 632 -73.07 43.72 33.22
N LYS A 633 -72.42 44.47 34.14
CA LYS A 633 -72.87 44.73 35.50
C LYS A 633 -74.22 45.47 35.50
N SER A 634 -74.38 46.47 34.64
CA SER A 634 -75.64 47.21 34.55
C SER A 634 -76.82 46.33 34.09
N ALA A 635 -76.59 45.37 33.21
CA ALA A 635 -77.56 44.36 32.79
C ALA A 635 -77.88 43.37 33.96
N ASP A 636 -76.88 42.96 34.74
CA ASP A 636 -77.04 42.08 35.82
C ASP A 636 -77.82 42.75 36.96
N ASP A 637 -77.49 44.01 37.30
CA ASP A 637 -78.26 44.82 38.30
C ASP A 637 -79.73 45.02 37.80
N ALA A 638 -79.99 45.16 36.53
CA ALA A 638 -81.33 45.23 35.93
C ALA A 638 -82.03 43.85 36.05
N LEU A 639 -81.35 42.75 35.83
CA LEU A 639 -81.87 41.39 35.97
C LEU A 639 -82.30 41.15 37.41
N TYR A 640 -81.44 41.54 38.35
CA TYR A 640 -81.75 41.43 39.75
C TYR A 640 -83.07 42.17 40.12
N ARG A 641 -83.24 43.40 39.65
CA ARG A 641 -84.52 44.16 39.84
C ARG A 641 -85.68 43.46 39.14
N ALA A 642 -85.51 42.87 37.96
CA ALA A 642 -86.59 42.12 37.32
C ALA A 642 -87.05 40.94 38.17
N LYS A 643 -86.14 40.26 38.85
CA LYS A 643 -86.42 39.16 39.77
C LYS A 643 -87.14 39.65 41.04
N GLU A 644 -86.78 40.82 41.62
CA GLU A 644 -87.38 41.40 42.79
C GLU A 644 -88.80 41.95 42.51
N GLN A 645 -89.01 42.56 41.32
CA GLN A 645 -90.26 43.11 40.91
C GLN A 645 -91.38 42.09 40.57
N GLY A 646 -91.07 40.81 40.75
CA GLY A 646 -92.05 39.75 40.56
C GLY A 646 -91.74 38.79 39.43
N ARG A 647 -90.59 38.87 38.79
CA ARG A 647 -90.10 37.97 37.69
C ARG A 647 -90.92 38.07 36.42
N ASN A 648 -90.63 37.21 35.42
CA ASN A 648 -91.33 37.19 34.08
C ASN A 648 -91.47 38.58 33.48
N ARG A 649 -90.34 39.33 33.44
CA ARG A 649 -90.34 40.71 32.90
C ARG A 649 -88.92 41.11 32.50
N ALA A 650 -88.94 42.06 31.58
CA ALA A 650 -87.70 42.74 31.26
C ALA A 650 -87.64 44.08 32.03
N VAL A 651 -86.54 44.33 32.68
CA VAL A 651 -86.23 45.59 33.36
C VAL A 651 -85.05 46.25 32.66
N PHE A 652 -85.16 47.50 32.43
CA PHE A 652 -84.17 48.32 31.84
C PHE A 652 -83.27 48.95 32.90
N ALA A 653 -81.93 48.90 32.66
CA ALA A 653 -81.03 49.60 33.51
C ALA A 653 -81.30 51.08 33.52
N GLN A 654 -81.55 51.70 34.72
CA GLN A 654 -81.61 53.12 34.77
C GLN A 654 -80.29 53.75 34.37
N GLU A 655 -80.30 54.70 33.46
CA GLU A 655 -79.11 55.50 33.23
C GLU A 655 -78.70 56.14 34.54
N THR A 656 -77.50 55.68 35.00
CA THR A 656 -76.77 56.40 36.03
C THR A 656 -76.14 57.59 35.35
N PRO A 657 -76.42 58.83 35.80
CA PRO A 657 -75.97 60.06 35.16
C PRO A 657 -74.44 60.15 35.07
#